data_1032e642e9762d9a96ab257c91caf21d
#
_entry.id   1032e642e9762d9a96ab257c91caf21d
#
_cell.length_a   1.000
_cell.length_b   1.000
_cell.length_c   1.000
_cell.angle_alpha   90.00
_cell.angle_beta   90.00
_cell.angle_gamma   90.00
#
_symmetry.space_group_name_H-M   'P 1'
#
loop_
_entity.id
_entity.type
_entity.pdbx_description
1 polymer ?
#
loop_
_entity_poly.entity_id
_entity_poly.type
_entity_poly.pdbx_seq_one_letter_code
_entity_poly.pdbx_strand_id
1 'polypeptide(L)'
;MKLAKIIAVGLSAVMLTTGFSLSAFAAQTNDSSVSAPQFKTYDALYAHAVLNSEDTQAWLSWQSVHDENFNEIDSNKKYFFLPSSANGEKVDIYNAYSSPITINGVTVDSHKSGSVPYNTNVEYKVNAGGKNFTLIFMKSTAESAVYINNDNADGNGTELITYLNRDKSNSASATAAIIDADGTIETADVKKIKGRGNSTWGKAKKPYNITFKDNVTIGSMDKCKKFSMLANYQDDSLSRNRFLYDLSDAVDMPYASDSRYVDFYSDGYYWGSYQMCQKIDTGKTNLLSDIDDKGYLNDDGSINKNFEFVCEVDASATDDDYHFTSSSGNKITLKTPELAPGDKGYNEVKNYVKEKFDAFYNAIKSSSANLADYADVDSVTKIYLINELGKNWDSGVSSLYFTYKQDENGDWKFFGSPVWDYDNSLGNAKGVEWDLGNIGVNDYEQYSGWWCKYKDKGKNSNSTNNVMNLISRNKNVIKAAPQVWFEDFVPALKTFMSSGVSEGEIYSSDVYYNYLKGSAEMNYKSGWLLNTGSWIADHSKLNVATFDYSTGKYTVSNTATKYSNNFDGKYNYCADWLTSRAAWLSNEMYADYEPSNPRIENDLNNDGILDVRDATALQLYIAESATLDIEGVKMADINKDGIIDVRDVTALQQIIAQ
;
A
#
# COMPACT_ATOMS: atom_id res chain seq x y z
N MET A 1 2.99 28.51 -2.55
CA MET A 1 3.03 29.53 -1.47
C MET A 1 1.70 30.23 -1.19
N LYS A 2 0.83 30.50 -2.16
CA LYS A 2 -0.50 31.10 -1.87
C LYS A 2 -1.56 30.11 -1.36
N LEU A 3 -1.48 28.82 -1.76
CA LEU A 3 -2.44 27.79 -1.34
C LEU A 3 -2.24 27.37 0.14
N ALA A 4 -0.99 27.26 0.59
CA ALA A 4 -0.69 26.91 1.98
C ALA A 4 -1.20 27.97 3.00
N LYS A 5 -1.26 29.23 2.59
CA LYS A 5 -1.81 30.30 3.45
C LYS A 5 -3.34 30.25 3.57
N ILE A 6 -4.04 29.74 2.55
CA ILE A 6 -5.51 29.63 2.55
C ILE A 6 -5.95 28.45 3.43
N ILE A 7 -5.22 27.32 3.39
CA ILE A 7 -5.54 26.14 4.21
C ILE A 7 -5.38 26.44 5.72
N ALA A 8 -4.35 27.19 6.10
CA ALA A 8 -4.14 27.59 7.49
C ALA A 8 -5.26 28.51 8.03
N VAL A 9 -5.84 29.34 7.16
CA VAL A 9 -6.94 30.26 7.53
C VAL A 9 -8.28 29.54 7.65
N GLY A 10 -8.54 28.51 6.83
CA GLY A 10 -9.80 27.74 6.87
C GLY A 10 -9.95 26.90 8.15
N LEU A 11 -8.91 26.18 8.57
CA LEU A 11 -8.89 25.45 9.85
C LEU A 11 -8.93 26.38 11.07
N SER A 12 -8.27 27.55 10.98
CA SER A 12 -8.31 28.54 12.05
C SER A 12 -9.67 29.22 12.22
N ALA A 13 -10.48 29.32 11.17
CA ALA A 13 -11.79 29.99 11.23
C ALA A 13 -12.86 29.13 11.90
N VAL A 14 -12.77 27.79 11.84
CA VAL A 14 -13.69 26.88 12.55
C VAL A 14 -13.35 26.74 14.04
N MET A 15 -12.07 26.99 14.41
CA MET A 15 -11.59 26.84 15.80
C MET A 15 -11.49 28.15 16.58
N LEU A 16 -11.65 29.33 15.94
CA LEU A 16 -11.39 30.64 16.55
C LEU A 16 -12.60 31.32 17.20
N THR A 17 -13.76 30.64 17.34
CA THR A 17 -14.95 31.27 17.94
C THR A 17 -15.16 30.98 19.44
N THR A 18 -14.28 30.19 20.10
CA THR A 18 -14.38 29.99 21.55
C THR A 18 -13.02 29.99 22.22
N GLY A 19 -12.43 31.17 22.38
CA GLY A 19 -11.30 31.34 23.26
C GLY A 19 -11.74 31.34 24.73
N PHE A 20 -11.61 30.22 25.46
CA PHE A 20 -11.63 30.18 26.91
C PHE A 20 -10.59 29.18 27.44
N SER A 21 -9.89 29.62 28.47
CA SER A 21 -8.80 28.92 29.16
C SER A 21 -9.27 27.66 29.89
N LEU A 22 -8.54 26.57 29.69
CA LEU A 22 -8.76 25.23 30.24
C LEU A 22 -8.34 25.06 31.70
N SER A 23 -8.72 25.91 32.60
CA SER A 23 -8.45 25.68 34.01
C SER A 23 -9.74 25.56 34.81
N ALA A 24 -10.45 24.45 34.70
CA ALA A 24 -11.36 23.91 35.70
C ALA A 24 -12.34 22.88 35.13
N PHE A 25 -11.95 21.61 35.01
CA PHE A 25 -12.90 20.50 35.04
C PHE A 25 -12.28 19.29 35.73
N ALA A 26 -12.09 19.38 37.02
CA ALA A 26 -12.15 18.21 37.88
C ALA A 26 -13.51 18.24 38.57
N ALA A 27 -14.56 17.90 37.88
CA ALA A 27 -15.84 17.58 38.51
C ALA A 27 -15.82 16.09 38.82
N GLN A 28 -15.66 15.76 40.09
CA GLN A 28 -15.87 14.41 40.60
C GLN A 28 -17.27 13.92 40.19
N THR A 29 -17.32 13.00 39.26
CA THR A 29 -18.48 12.14 39.08
C THR A 29 -18.19 10.83 39.79
N ASN A 30 -18.79 10.62 40.95
CA ASN A 30 -18.89 9.31 41.59
C ASN A 30 -19.88 8.46 40.78
N ASP A 31 -19.47 7.96 39.63
CA ASP A 31 -20.10 6.80 39.04
C ASP A 31 -19.13 6.09 38.09
N SER A 32 -19.12 4.80 38.21
CA SER A 32 -18.21 3.79 37.77
C SER A 32 -17.76 3.89 36.32
N SER A 33 -16.50 3.75 36.10
CA SER A 33 -15.74 3.03 35.09
C SER A 33 -15.17 3.78 33.87
N VAL A 34 -15.61 4.98 33.52
CA VAL A 34 -14.99 5.72 32.41
C VAL A 34 -14.60 7.12 32.90
N SER A 35 -13.32 7.43 32.97
CA SER A 35 -12.87 8.80 33.29
C SER A 35 -13.41 9.77 32.23
N ALA A 36 -14.01 10.88 32.68
CA ALA A 36 -14.50 11.90 31.76
C ALA A 36 -13.36 12.41 30.88
N PRO A 37 -13.49 12.43 29.56
CA PRO A 37 -12.46 12.93 28.66
C PRO A 37 -12.20 14.41 28.92
N GLN A 38 -10.96 14.84 28.71
CA GLN A 38 -10.63 16.27 28.69
C GLN A 38 -10.99 16.85 27.31
N PHE A 39 -12.21 17.36 27.18
CA PHE A 39 -12.71 17.91 25.93
C PHE A 39 -12.42 19.39 25.78
N LYS A 40 -12.06 19.81 24.57
CA LYS A 40 -11.79 21.21 24.25
C LYS A 40 -13.03 22.05 23.94
N THR A 41 -14.14 21.43 23.59
CA THR A 41 -15.39 22.12 23.25
C THR A 41 -16.50 21.74 24.22
N TYR A 42 -17.24 22.74 24.70
CA TYR A 42 -18.32 22.56 25.66
C TYR A 42 -19.66 22.16 25.03
N ASP A 43 -19.83 22.36 23.74
CA ASP A 43 -21.09 22.14 23.02
C ASP A 43 -20.90 21.04 21.97
N ALA A 44 -20.57 19.82 22.40
CA ALA A 44 -20.36 18.69 21.51
C ALA A 44 -20.85 17.38 22.12
N LEU A 45 -20.99 16.37 21.29
CA LEU A 45 -21.15 14.98 21.69
C LEU A 45 -19.87 14.23 21.37
N TYR A 46 -19.53 13.31 22.26
CA TYR A 46 -18.36 12.45 22.10
C TYR A 46 -18.75 11.00 22.22
N ALA A 47 -18.23 10.16 21.34
CA ALA A 47 -18.41 8.72 21.38
C ALA A 47 -17.17 8.05 21.95
N HIS A 48 -17.35 7.12 22.87
CA HIS A 48 -16.30 6.20 23.29
C HIS A 48 -16.37 4.94 22.44
N ALA A 49 -15.46 4.82 21.51
CA ALA A 49 -15.51 3.82 20.47
C ALA A 49 -14.89 2.47 20.83
N VAL A 50 -14.34 2.32 22.03
CA VAL A 50 -13.68 1.10 22.49
C VAL A 50 -14.49 0.42 23.56
N LEU A 51 -14.84 -0.83 23.33
CA LEU A 51 -15.52 -1.67 24.32
C LEU A 51 -14.57 -1.99 25.48
N ASN A 52 -15.05 -1.72 26.72
CA ASN A 52 -14.39 -2.08 27.97
C ASN A 52 -13.01 -1.45 28.22
N SER A 53 -12.65 -0.34 27.54
CA SER A 53 -11.43 0.41 27.82
C SER A 53 -11.71 1.67 28.64
N GLU A 54 -10.91 1.91 29.67
CA GLU A 54 -10.84 3.18 30.39
C GLU A 54 -9.95 4.21 29.67
N ASP A 55 -9.44 3.88 28.47
CA ASP A 55 -8.54 4.76 27.73
C ASP A 55 -9.29 5.98 27.19
N THR A 56 -8.96 7.13 27.74
CA THR A 56 -9.55 8.41 27.33
C THR A 56 -9.11 8.88 25.94
N GLN A 57 -8.05 8.30 25.37
CA GLN A 57 -7.55 8.68 24.05
C GLN A 57 -8.44 8.21 22.90
N ALA A 58 -9.32 7.25 23.13
CA ALA A 58 -10.23 6.68 22.14
C ALA A 58 -11.59 7.40 22.02
N TRP A 59 -11.76 8.55 22.64
CA TRP A 59 -12.95 9.36 22.49
C TRP A 59 -12.95 10.13 21.18
N LEU A 60 -14.11 10.12 20.49
CA LEU A 60 -14.33 10.77 19.21
C LEU A 60 -15.36 11.89 19.35
N SER A 61 -15.06 13.06 18.82
CA SER A 61 -16.05 14.11 18.63
C SER A 61 -16.96 13.79 17.44
N TRP A 62 -18.24 14.13 17.52
CA TRP A 62 -19.03 14.20 16.32
C TRP A 62 -18.49 15.31 15.40
N GLN A 63 -18.58 15.12 14.11
CA GLN A 63 -18.04 16.09 13.15
C GLN A 63 -18.95 16.26 11.94
N SER A 64 -18.89 17.42 11.32
CA SER A 64 -19.48 17.65 10.01
C SER A 64 -18.58 17.12 8.91
N VAL A 65 -19.16 16.85 7.75
CA VAL A 65 -18.40 16.60 6.55
C VAL A 65 -17.93 17.92 5.92
N HIS A 66 -16.81 17.88 5.23
CA HIS A 66 -16.23 19.05 4.56
C HIS A 66 -16.10 18.81 3.05
N ASP A 67 -15.89 19.88 2.29
CA ASP A 67 -15.45 19.82 0.91
C ASP A 67 -13.90 19.70 0.82
N GLU A 68 -13.36 19.65 -0.40
CA GLU A 68 -11.92 19.57 -0.66
C GLU A 68 -11.11 20.77 -0.12
N ASN A 69 -11.78 21.88 0.19
CA ASN A 69 -11.18 23.08 0.76
C ASN A 69 -11.40 23.19 2.28
N PHE A 70 -11.88 22.12 2.91
CA PHE A 70 -12.24 22.05 4.33
C PHE A 70 -13.38 22.97 4.75
N ASN A 71 -14.23 23.42 3.82
CA ASN A 71 -15.45 24.11 4.18
C ASN A 71 -16.51 23.10 4.63
N GLU A 72 -17.15 23.38 5.76
CA GLU A 72 -18.25 22.55 6.27
C GLU A 72 -19.43 22.59 5.27
N ILE A 73 -19.88 21.41 4.82
CA ILE A 73 -20.96 21.30 3.82
C ILE A 73 -22.33 21.51 4.47
N ASP A 74 -22.57 20.94 5.64
CA ASP A 74 -23.83 21.08 6.39
C ASP A 74 -23.55 21.03 7.90
N SER A 75 -23.61 22.16 8.56
CA SER A 75 -23.33 22.30 9.99
C SER A 75 -24.36 21.59 10.88
N ASN A 76 -25.57 21.33 10.36
CA ASN A 76 -26.63 20.66 11.09
C ASN A 76 -26.61 19.13 10.94
N LYS A 77 -25.74 18.61 10.04
CA LYS A 77 -25.56 17.18 9.83
C LYS A 77 -24.24 16.75 10.43
N LYS A 78 -24.29 15.89 11.43
CA LYS A 78 -23.14 15.42 12.21
C LYS A 78 -22.97 13.92 12.07
N TYR A 79 -21.72 13.48 12.10
CA TYR A 79 -21.35 12.08 11.96
C TYR A 79 -20.48 11.65 13.13
N PHE A 80 -20.69 10.42 13.60
CA PHE A 80 -19.67 9.65 14.29
C PHE A 80 -19.06 8.66 13.32
N PHE A 81 -17.77 8.80 13.04
CA PHE A 81 -16.98 7.85 12.26
C PHE A 81 -16.33 6.87 13.23
N LEU A 82 -16.96 5.72 13.44
CA LEU A 82 -16.54 4.75 14.44
C LEU A 82 -15.52 3.76 13.87
N PRO A 83 -14.49 3.35 14.65
CA PRO A 83 -13.52 2.34 14.22
C PRO A 83 -14.17 0.96 14.08
N SER A 84 -13.45 0.03 13.45
CA SER A 84 -13.88 -1.36 13.29
C SER A 84 -14.12 -2.08 14.63
N SER A 85 -13.36 -1.73 15.67
CA SER A 85 -13.47 -2.25 17.03
C SER A 85 -14.72 -1.81 17.78
N ALA A 86 -15.45 -0.78 17.31
CA ALA A 86 -16.66 -0.32 17.97
C ALA A 86 -17.75 -1.39 17.97
N ASN A 87 -18.53 -1.46 19.06
CA ASN A 87 -19.71 -2.33 19.11
C ASN A 87 -20.68 -1.97 17.97
N GLY A 88 -21.20 -2.98 17.25
CA GLY A 88 -22.10 -2.78 16.12
C GLY A 88 -23.55 -2.40 16.51
N GLU A 89 -23.92 -2.50 17.80
CA GLU A 89 -25.28 -2.30 18.27
C GLU A 89 -25.46 -1.04 19.11
N LYS A 90 -24.45 -0.66 19.90
CA LYS A 90 -24.50 0.47 20.82
C LYS A 90 -23.14 1.11 21.02
N VAL A 91 -23.13 2.39 21.37
CA VAL A 91 -21.93 3.15 21.70
C VAL A 91 -22.19 4.08 22.89
N ASP A 92 -21.19 4.28 23.74
CA ASP A 92 -21.31 5.20 24.86
C ASP A 92 -21.08 6.63 24.36
N ILE A 93 -22.10 7.48 24.57
CA ILE A 93 -22.07 8.90 24.18
C ILE A 93 -21.93 9.75 25.42
N TYR A 94 -20.93 10.62 25.46
CA TYR A 94 -20.81 11.68 26.44
C TYR A 94 -21.47 12.96 25.93
N ASN A 95 -22.35 13.55 26.74
CA ASN A 95 -23.02 14.80 26.42
C ASN A 95 -22.33 15.99 27.10
N ALA A 96 -21.58 16.77 26.34
CA ALA A 96 -20.90 17.97 26.85
C ALA A 96 -21.80 19.22 26.85
N TYR A 97 -23.04 19.13 26.40
CA TYR A 97 -24.02 20.24 26.51
C TYR A 97 -24.52 20.43 27.92
N SER A 98 -24.93 21.66 28.24
CA SER A 98 -25.51 22.04 29.52
C SER A 98 -26.97 21.55 29.74
N SER A 99 -27.56 20.87 28.77
CA SER A 99 -28.91 20.30 28.82
C SER A 99 -28.91 18.83 28.42
N PRO A 100 -29.83 18.01 28.93
CA PRO A 100 -30.00 16.64 28.46
C PRO A 100 -30.29 16.59 26.97
N ILE A 101 -29.81 15.51 26.32
CA ILE A 101 -30.10 15.19 24.92
C ILE A 101 -30.79 13.84 24.80
N THR A 102 -31.54 13.62 23.74
CA THR A 102 -32.12 12.32 23.45
C THR A 102 -31.69 11.85 22.07
N ILE A 103 -31.13 10.64 21.98
CA ILE A 103 -30.73 9.97 20.78
C ILE A 103 -31.36 8.59 20.75
N ASN A 104 -32.09 8.26 19.68
CA ASN A 104 -32.74 6.95 19.53
C ASN A 104 -33.52 6.48 20.77
N GLY A 105 -34.27 7.39 21.43
CA GLY A 105 -35.04 7.10 22.63
C GLY A 105 -34.27 7.03 23.95
N VAL A 106 -32.93 7.13 23.92
CA VAL A 106 -32.10 7.19 25.12
C VAL A 106 -31.79 8.64 25.45
N THR A 107 -32.10 9.03 26.69
CA THR A 107 -31.75 10.35 27.23
C THR A 107 -30.39 10.28 27.91
N VAL A 108 -29.46 11.13 27.47
CA VAL A 108 -28.14 11.31 28.06
C VAL A 108 -28.12 12.66 28.78
N ASP A 109 -28.01 12.63 30.11
CA ASP A 109 -28.00 13.83 30.92
C ASP A 109 -26.78 14.73 30.60
N SER A 110 -26.93 16.01 30.97
CA SER A 110 -25.86 17.00 30.86
C SER A 110 -24.59 16.55 31.59
N HIS A 111 -23.47 16.61 30.89
CA HIS A 111 -22.14 16.20 31.40
C HIS A 111 -22.07 14.75 31.91
N LYS A 112 -22.86 13.86 31.30
CA LYS A 112 -22.83 12.42 31.60
C LYS A 112 -22.71 11.58 30.33
N SER A 113 -22.34 10.33 30.52
CA SER A 113 -22.32 9.31 29.47
C SER A 113 -23.60 8.47 29.52
N GLY A 114 -24.02 7.96 28.36
CA GLY A 114 -25.09 7.02 28.21
C GLY A 114 -24.87 6.09 27.02
N SER A 115 -25.26 4.81 27.19
CA SER A 115 -25.13 3.81 26.14
C SER A 115 -26.29 3.94 25.15
N VAL A 116 -25.98 4.35 23.90
CA VAL A 116 -26.95 4.66 22.86
C VAL A 116 -26.97 3.55 21.82
N PRO A 117 -28.06 2.86 21.58
CA PRO A 117 -28.20 1.91 20.49
C PRO A 117 -28.25 2.67 19.14
N TYR A 118 -27.58 2.13 18.11
CA TYR A 118 -27.55 2.73 16.80
C TYR A 118 -27.59 1.69 15.68
N ASN A 119 -27.96 2.16 14.48
CA ASN A 119 -27.71 1.46 13.23
C ASN A 119 -26.87 2.37 12.34
N THR A 120 -25.94 1.79 11.61
CA THR A 120 -25.07 2.53 10.67
C THR A 120 -25.90 3.12 9.52
N ASN A 121 -25.51 4.32 9.08
CA ASN A 121 -26.12 5.05 7.96
C ASN A 121 -27.61 5.42 8.18
N VAL A 122 -28.10 5.37 9.41
CA VAL A 122 -29.45 5.83 9.79
C VAL A 122 -29.37 7.25 10.35
N GLU A 123 -30.34 8.10 9.96
CA GLU A 123 -30.46 9.48 10.45
C GLU A 123 -31.24 9.53 11.77
N TYR A 124 -30.61 10.04 12.82
CA TYR A 124 -31.21 10.31 14.11
C TYR A 124 -31.40 11.81 14.30
N LYS A 125 -32.60 12.23 14.74
CA LYS A 125 -32.86 13.65 15.07
C LYS A 125 -32.44 13.89 16.52
N VAL A 126 -31.58 14.89 16.71
CA VAL A 126 -31.03 15.25 18.03
C VAL A 126 -31.25 16.75 18.24
N ASN A 127 -31.84 17.12 19.37
CA ASN A 127 -31.86 18.50 19.84
C ASN A 127 -30.76 18.68 20.90
N ALA A 128 -29.80 19.52 20.62
CA ALA A 128 -28.69 19.78 21.53
C ALA A 128 -28.42 21.29 21.58
N GLY A 129 -28.32 21.86 22.77
CA GLY A 129 -28.11 23.30 22.97
C GLY A 129 -29.20 24.16 22.32
N GLY A 130 -30.44 23.69 22.21
CA GLY A 130 -31.54 24.37 21.55
C GLY A 130 -31.50 24.35 20.01
N LYS A 131 -30.55 23.61 19.40
CA LYS A 131 -30.42 23.43 17.93
C LYS A 131 -30.80 22.00 17.55
N ASN A 132 -31.39 21.86 16.38
CA ASN A 132 -31.73 20.56 15.80
C ASN A 132 -30.61 20.09 14.89
N PHE A 133 -30.13 18.88 15.12
CA PHE A 133 -29.11 18.20 14.31
C PHE A 133 -29.65 16.88 13.75
N THR A 134 -29.06 16.46 12.66
CA THR A 134 -29.19 15.11 12.13
C THR A 134 -27.87 14.37 12.41
N LEU A 135 -27.91 13.35 13.27
CA LEU A 135 -26.76 12.52 13.63
C LEU A 135 -26.78 11.22 12.84
N ILE A 136 -25.63 10.81 12.33
CA ILE A 136 -25.43 9.56 11.60
C ILE A 136 -24.21 8.85 12.19
N PHE A 137 -24.35 7.55 12.42
CA PHE A 137 -23.22 6.69 12.77
C PHE A 137 -22.74 5.95 11.54
N MET A 138 -21.44 5.98 11.30
CA MET A 138 -20.77 5.14 10.32
C MET A 138 -19.75 4.27 11.05
N LYS A 139 -19.49 3.07 10.54
CA LYS A 139 -18.56 2.13 11.16
C LYS A 139 -17.60 1.58 10.14
N SER A 140 -16.34 1.58 10.49
CA SER A 140 -15.24 1.05 9.69
C SER A 140 -15.21 -0.48 9.62
N THR A 141 -14.42 -0.98 8.68
CA THR A 141 -13.98 -2.37 8.59
C THR A 141 -12.46 -2.49 8.52
N ALA A 142 -11.72 -1.39 8.73
CA ALA A 142 -10.25 -1.39 8.68
C ALA A 142 -9.64 -2.37 9.71
N GLU A 143 -8.44 -2.85 9.41
CA GLU A 143 -7.70 -3.80 10.26
C GLU A 143 -7.39 -3.19 11.63
N SER A 144 -7.12 -1.88 11.67
CA SER A 144 -6.83 -1.15 12.92
C SER A 144 -7.31 0.30 12.84
N ALA A 145 -7.47 0.91 14.01
CA ALA A 145 -7.61 2.35 14.18
C ALA A 145 -6.36 2.91 14.89
N VAL A 146 -5.84 4.02 14.39
CA VAL A 146 -4.66 4.68 14.95
C VAL A 146 -5.03 6.07 15.42
N TYR A 147 -5.02 6.27 16.73
CA TYR A 147 -5.26 7.55 17.39
C TYR A 147 -3.92 8.19 17.73
N ILE A 148 -3.66 9.41 17.27
CA ILE A 148 -2.44 10.14 17.58
C ILE A 148 -2.81 11.54 18.07
N ASN A 149 -2.51 11.84 19.31
CA ASN A 149 -3.00 13.03 19.99
C ASN A 149 -1.87 13.90 20.51
N ASN A 150 -1.91 15.17 20.18
CA ASN A 150 -1.13 16.23 20.82
C ASN A 150 -1.83 17.57 20.62
N ASP A 151 -2.53 18.01 21.63
CA ASP A 151 -3.32 19.23 21.61
C ASP A 151 -2.50 20.52 21.79
N ASN A 152 -1.19 20.41 21.93
CA ASN A 152 -0.27 21.50 22.11
C ASN A 152 1.02 21.28 21.31
N ALA A 153 0.89 20.93 20.04
CA ALA A 153 1.99 20.50 19.18
C ALA A 153 3.05 21.59 18.93
N ASP A 154 2.67 22.86 18.98
CA ASP A 154 3.58 24.03 18.82
C ASP A 154 3.90 24.77 20.13
N GLY A 155 3.45 24.23 21.28
CA GLY A 155 3.59 24.90 22.58
C GLY A 155 2.63 26.06 22.83
N ASN A 156 1.70 26.34 21.87
CA ASN A 156 0.73 27.44 21.93
C ASN A 156 -0.73 26.96 21.87
N GLY A 157 -0.97 25.66 22.13
CA GLY A 157 -2.29 25.05 22.14
C GLY A 157 -2.82 24.69 20.75
N THR A 158 -1.95 24.53 19.76
CA THR A 158 -2.36 24.08 18.43
C THR A 158 -2.39 22.55 18.38
N GLU A 159 -3.49 22.01 17.87
CA GLU A 159 -3.67 20.57 17.64
C GLU A 159 -2.69 20.02 16.61
N LEU A 160 -2.38 18.72 16.74
CA LEU A 160 -1.32 18.04 16.02
C LEU A 160 -1.41 18.25 14.51
N ILE A 161 -2.50 17.86 13.89
CA ILE A 161 -2.61 17.89 12.43
C ILE A 161 -2.66 19.33 11.89
N THR A 162 -3.31 20.21 12.62
CA THR A 162 -3.32 21.67 12.31
C THR A 162 -1.90 22.22 12.28
N TYR A 163 -1.07 21.86 13.26
CA TYR A 163 0.34 22.28 13.31
C TYR A 163 1.17 21.64 12.18
N LEU A 164 1.08 20.32 11.99
CA LEU A 164 1.85 19.61 10.97
C LEU A 164 1.53 20.11 9.56
N ASN A 165 0.27 20.39 9.27
CA ASN A 165 -0.16 20.79 7.93
C ASN A 165 0.25 22.21 7.52
N ARG A 166 0.75 23.04 8.46
CA ARG A 166 1.28 24.38 8.14
C ARG A 166 2.55 24.32 7.30
N ASP A 167 3.43 23.34 7.58
CA ASP A 167 4.70 23.19 6.87
C ASP A 167 5.16 21.72 6.95
N LYS A 168 5.71 21.18 5.85
CA LYS A 168 6.25 19.82 5.79
C LYS A 168 7.40 19.56 6.77
N SER A 169 8.15 20.58 7.09
CA SER A 169 9.28 20.51 8.03
C SER A 169 8.83 20.41 9.50
N ASN A 170 7.58 20.82 9.80
CA ASN A 170 7.03 20.73 11.15
C ASN A 170 7.01 19.28 11.64
N SER A 171 7.37 19.09 12.88
CA SER A 171 7.32 17.79 13.55
C SER A 171 6.96 17.95 15.01
N ALA A 172 6.27 16.95 15.56
CA ALA A 172 5.89 16.93 16.97
C ALA A 172 6.07 15.53 17.56
N SER A 173 6.18 15.45 18.88
CA SER A 173 5.89 14.24 19.63
C SER A 173 4.39 14.15 19.89
N ALA A 174 3.91 12.95 20.24
CA ALA A 174 2.50 12.72 20.52
C ALA A 174 2.33 11.49 21.40
N THR A 175 1.10 11.25 21.86
CA THR A 175 0.68 9.97 22.39
C THR A 175 -0.14 9.24 21.35
N ALA A 176 -0.11 7.90 21.37
CA ALA A 176 -0.88 7.08 20.45
C ALA A 176 -1.62 5.97 21.17
N ALA A 177 -2.79 5.61 20.63
CA ALA A 177 -3.47 4.35 20.89
C ALA A 177 -3.71 3.66 19.55
N ILE A 178 -3.29 2.41 19.43
CA ILE A 178 -3.53 1.54 18.30
C ILE A 178 -4.57 0.54 18.74
N ILE A 179 -5.67 0.44 18.01
CA ILE A 179 -6.80 -0.39 18.39
C ILE A 179 -7.17 -1.26 17.20
N ASP A 180 -6.91 -2.54 17.34
CA ASP A 180 -7.20 -3.51 16.29
C ASP A 180 -8.69 -3.85 16.24
N ALA A 181 -9.14 -4.42 15.12
CA ALA A 181 -10.56 -4.72 14.90
C ALA A 181 -11.17 -5.65 15.96
N ASP A 182 -10.37 -6.49 16.61
CA ASP A 182 -10.79 -7.36 17.72
C ASP A 182 -10.90 -6.64 19.07
N GLY A 183 -10.53 -5.36 19.13
CA GLY A 183 -10.53 -4.53 20.32
C GLY A 183 -9.25 -4.58 21.15
N THR A 184 -8.20 -5.27 20.69
CA THR A 184 -6.88 -5.22 21.31
C THR A 184 -6.32 -3.80 21.22
N ILE A 185 -5.79 -3.29 22.34
CA ILE A 185 -5.27 -1.92 22.44
C ILE A 185 -3.79 -1.96 22.78
N GLU A 186 -2.99 -1.22 22.01
CA GLU A 186 -1.60 -0.90 22.35
C GLU A 186 -1.46 0.63 22.48
N THR A 187 -1.03 1.10 23.66
CA THR A 187 -0.71 2.51 23.87
C THR A 187 0.79 2.74 23.70
N ALA A 188 1.16 3.82 23.04
CA ALA A 188 2.54 4.10 22.72
C ALA A 188 2.85 5.60 22.68
N ASP A 189 4.12 5.94 22.93
CA ASP A 189 4.64 7.28 22.72
C ASP A 189 5.17 7.44 21.29
N VAL A 190 4.68 8.43 20.58
CA VAL A 190 5.22 8.88 19.30
C VAL A 190 6.39 9.84 19.58
N LYS A 191 7.61 9.38 19.28
CA LYS A 191 8.80 10.22 19.38
C LYS A 191 8.75 11.37 18.37
N LYS A 192 8.28 11.10 17.17
CA LYS A 192 8.22 12.08 16.09
C LYS A 192 7.17 11.69 15.05
N ILE A 193 6.32 12.64 14.71
CA ILE A 193 5.47 12.59 13.52
C ILE A 193 5.74 13.84 12.67
N LYS A 194 5.85 13.69 11.36
CA LYS A 194 6.07 14.79 10.40
C LYS A 194 5.47 14.50 9.05
N GLY A 195 5.24 15.55 8.25
CA GLY A 195 4.85 15.43 6.86
C GLY A 195 5.87 14.67 6.01
N ARG A 196 5.38 13.92 4.99
CA ARG A 196 6.19 13.19 4.00
C ARG A 196 5.70 13.42 2.57
N GLY A 197 6.43 12.86 1.61
CA GLY A 197 6.09 12.87 0.17
C GLY A 197 6.51 14.17 -0.52
N ASN A 198 6.60 14.13 -1.83
CA ASN A 198 6.91 15.28 -2.67
C ASN A 198 5.60 15.87 -3.25
N SER A 199 5.10 15.32 -4.36
CA SER A 199 3.82 15.72 -4.97
C SER A 199 2.62 15.49 -4.03
N THR A 200 2.62 14.40 -3.29
CA THR A 200 1.54 14.03 -2.36
C THR A 200 1.41 14.96 -1.16
N TRP A 201 2.51 15.60 -0.71
CA TRP A 201 2.42 16.65 0.31
C TRP A 201 1.62 17.86 -0.13
N GLY A 202 1.61 18.16 -1.44
CA GLY A 202 0.82 19.25 -2.03
C GLY A 202 -0.68 18.98 -2.08
N LYS A 203 -1.14 17.78 -1.74
CA LYS A 203 -2.56 17.40 -1.79
C LYS A 203 -3.30 17.80 -0.52
N ALA A 204 -4.64 17.80 -0.58
CA ALA A 204 -5.48 18.15 0.57
C ALA A 204 -5.29 17.14 1.72
N LYS A 205 -5.44 15.85 1.46
CA LYS A 205 -5.15 14.78 2.42
C LYS A 205 -3.66 14.45 2.40
N LYS A 206 -2.98 14.70 3.50
CA LYS A 206 -1.51 14.64 3.59
C LYS A 206 -1.02 13.33 4.18
N PRO A 207 0.10 12.79 3.67
CA PRO A 207 0.78 11.64 4.25
C PRO A 207 1.78 12.05 5.33
N TYR A 208 2.09 11.14 6.26
CA TYR A 208 3.00 11.39 7.39
C TYR A 208 4.02 10.26 7.56
N ASN A 209 5.20 10.57 8.14
CA ASN A 209 6.12 9.60 8.70
C ASN A 209 6.02 9.63 10.22
N ILE A 210 5.99 8.45 10.84
CA ILE A 210 5.85 8.27 12.28
C ILE A 210 7.02 7.45 12.80
N THR A 211 7.59 7.89 13.92
CA THR A 211 8.58 7.13 14.68
C THR A 211 8.09 7.01 16.12
N PHE A 212 7.82 5.81 16.56
CA PHE A 212 7.48 5.52 17.96
C PHE A 212 8.74 5.50 18.85
N LYS A 213 8.58 5.67 20.15
CA LYS A 213 9.69 5.49 21.11
C LYS A 213 10.09 4.02 21.20
N ASP A 214 9.10 3.13 21.22
CA ASP A 214 9.26 1.68 21.27
C ASP A 214 8.65 1.03 20.03
N ASN A 215 8.86 -0.27 19.86
CA ASN A 215 8.25 -1.02 18.78
C ASN A 215 6.76 -1.23 19.07
N VAL A 216 5.94 -1.07 18.07
CA VAL A 216 4.48 -1.29 18.13
C VAL A 216 4.04 -2.31 17.08
N THR A 217 2.90 -2.95 17.33
CA THR A 217 2.19 -3.80 16.39
C THR A 217 0.99 -3.04 15.82
N ILE A 218 0.72 -3.19 14.54
CA ILE A 218 -0.47 -2.62 13.88
C ILE A 218 -1.15 -3.76 13.12
N GLY A 219 -2.30 -4.20 13.62
CA GLY A 219 -2.94 -5.41 13.13
C GLY A 219 -2.01 -6.62 13.21
N SER A 220 -1.91 -7.38 12.14
CA SER A 220 -1.04 -8.56 12.05
C SER A 220 0.39 -8.26 11.60
N MET A 221 0.80 -6.99 11.51
CA MET A 221 2.18 -6.63 11.12
C MET A 221 3.20 -7.05 12.17
N ASP A 222 4.40 -7.33 11.73
CA ASP A 222 5.55 -7.49 12.61
C ASP A 222 5.85 -6.19 13.36
N LYS A 223 6.35 -6.33 14.61
CA LYS A 223 6.71 -5.18 15.45
C LYS A 223 7.73 -4.30 14.75
N CYS A 224 7.38 -3.05 14.58
CA CYS A 224 8.21 -2.05 13.95
C CYS A 224 8.20 -0.74 14.73
N LYS A 225 9.21 0.11 14.49
CA LYS A 225 9.34 1.41 15.17
C LYS A 225 9.05 2.59 14.26
N LYS A 226 9.27 2.42 12.95
CA LYS A 226 9.17 3.50 11.97
C LYS A 226 8.19 3.14 10.86
N PHE A 227 7.20 3.99 10.68
CA PHE A 227 6.14 3.80 9.70
C PHE A 227 5.99 5.00 8.76
N SER A 228 5.53 4.71 7.56
CA SER A 228 4.95 5.69 6.64
C SER A 228 3.45 5.51 6.59
N MET A 229 2.71 6.58 6.82
CA MET A 229 1.26 6.62 6.74
C MET A 229 0.86 7.26 5.41
N LEU A 230 0.47 6.42 4.44
CA LEU A 230 0.11 6.83 3.09
C LEU A 230 -1.34 7.29 3.05
N ALA A 231 -1.58 8.46 2.48
CA ALA A 231 -2.93 9.04 2.42
C ALA A 231 -3.82 8.43 1.34
N ASN A 232 -3.23 7.75 0.35
CA ASN A 232 -3.88 7.19 -0.84
C ASN A 232 -4.87 8.16 -1.53
N TYR A 233 -4.57 9.48 -1.48
CA TYR A 233 -5.48 10.53 -1.95
C TYR A 233 -5.70 10.49 -3.47
N GLN A 234 -4.73 9.99 -4.21
CA GLN A 234 -4.77 9.90 -5.66
C GLN A 234 -5.13 8.49 -6.16
N ASP A 235 -5.35 7.56 -5.24
CA ASP A 235 -5.80 6.20 -5.53
C ASP A 235 -7.26 6.05 -5.11
N ASP A 236 -8.17 6.08 -6.07
CA ASP A 236 -9.61 5.95 -5.84
C ASP A 236 -10.06 4.54 -5.41
N SER A 237 -9.20 3.53 -5.58
CA SER A 237 -9.38 2.18 -5.02
C SER A 237 -8.82 2.04 -3.60
N LEU A 238 -7.94 2.95 -3.16
CA LEU A 238 -7.16 2.92 -1.93
C LEU A 238 -6.25 1.67 -1.79
N SER A 239 -6.04 0.87 -2.84
CA SER A 239 -5.53 -0.51 -2.74
C SER A 239 -4.25 -0.75 -3.52
N ARG A 240 -3.88 0.10 -4.48
CA ARG A 240 -2.80 -0.16 -5.45
C ARG A 240 -1.44 -0.43 -4.79
N ASN A 241 -1.06 0.40 -3.83
CA ASN A 241 0.16 0.17 -3.05
C ASN A 241 0.08 -1.14 -2.27
N ARG A 242 -1.04 -1.41 -1.58
CA ARG A 242 -1.20 -2.61 -0.76
C ARG A 242 -1.08 -3.89 -1.61
N PHE A 243 -1.75 -3.96 -2.75
CA PHE A 243 -1.70 -5.13 -3.62
C PHE A 243 -0.28 -5.46 -4.09
N LEU A 244 0.49 -4.44 -4.48
CA LEU A 244 1.82 -4.67 -5.00
C LEU A 244 2.88 -4.85 -3.90
N TYR A 245 2.67 -4.31 -2.70
CA TYR A 245 3.53 -4.59 -1.55
C TYR A 245 3.36 -6.04 -1.08
N ASP A 246 2.12 -6.47 -0.86
CA ASP A 246 1.83 -7.83 -0.43
C ASP A 246 2.23 -8.85 -1.52
N LEU A 247 2.06 -8.51 -2.81
CA LEU A 247 2.57 -9.34 -3.91
C LEU A 247 4.10 -9.43 -3.88
N SER A 248 4.81 -8.34 -3.55
CA SER A 248 6.27 -8.37 -3.48
C SER A 248 6.78 -9.28 -2.36
N ASP A 249 6.04 -9.36 -1.25
CA ASP A 249 6.30 -10.28 -0.16
C ASP A 249 6.04 -11.74 -0.60
N ALA A 250 4.89 -11.98 -1.18
CA ALA A 250 4.48 -13.31 -1.65
C ALA A 250 5.37 -13.91 -2.76
N VAL A 251 6.18 -13.11 -3.42
CA VAL A 251 7.20 -13.57 -4.39
C VAL A 251 8.62 -13.53 -3.82
N ASP A 252 8.77 -13.50 -2.50
CA ASP A 252 10.05 -13.50 -1.80
C ASP A 252 11.00 -12.36 -2.24
N MET A 253 10.49 -11.15 -2.45
CA MET A 253 11.38 -10.02 -2.69
C MET A 253 12.04 -9.57 -1.38
N PRO A 254 13.36 -9.32 -1.36
CA PRO A 254 14.00 -8.78 -0.17
C PRO A 254 13.33 -7.47 0.26
N TYR A 255 13.08 -7.30 1.56
CA TYR A 255 12.54 -6.05 2.13
C TYR A 255 11.17 -5.62 1.58
N ALA A 256 10.25 -6.55 1.43
CA ALA A 256 8.84 -6.21 1.17
C ALA A 256 8.25 -5.42 2.34
N SER A 257 7.65 -4.27 2.05
CA SER A 257 7.08 -3.41 3.09
C SER A 257 5.72 -3.92 3.53
N ASP A 258 5.65 -4.51 4.72
CA ASP A 258 4.37 -4.90 5.31
C ASP A 258 3.50 -3.67 5.59
N SER A 259 2.18 -3.81 5.41
CA SER A 259 1.25 -2.69 5.56
C SER A 259 -0.16 -3.13 5.96
N ARG A 260 -0.93 -2.21 6.57
CA ARG A 260 -2.32 -2.42 6.95
C ARG A 260 -3.17 -1.20 6.65
N TYR A 261 -4.45 -1.43 6.37
CA TYR A 261 -5.44 -0.36 6.30
C TYR A 261 -5.79 0.09 7.72
N VAL A 262 -5.68 1.39 7.95
CA VAL A 262 -5.99 1.99 9.24
C VAL A 262 -6.91 3.19 9.10
N ASP A 263 -7.78 3.37 10.07
CA ASP A 263 -8.49 4.63 10.25
C ASP A 263 -7.67 5.54 11.14
N PHE A 264 -7.39 6.73 10.64
CA PHE A 264 -6.61 7.72 11.37
C PHE A 264 -7.49 8.71 12.11
N TYR A 265 -7.23 8.84 13.41
CA TYR A 265 -7.86 9.82 14.29
C TYR A 265 -6.80 10.69 14.94
N SER A 266 -7.05 11.98 15.04
CA SER A 266 -6.18 12.92 15.75
C SER A 266 -7.00 13.89 16.56
N ASP A 267 -6.62 14.06 17.84
CA ASP A 267 -7.24 15.00 18.76
C ASP A 267 -8.78 14.91 18.81
N GLY A 268 -9.29 13.67 18.70
CA GLY A 268 -10.71 13.34 18.73
C GLY A 268 -11.45 13.42 17.39
N TYR A 269 -10.78 13.72 16.28
CA TYR A 269 -11.38 13.82 14.96
C TYR A 269 -10.91 12.71 14.02
N TYR A 270 -11.82 12.21 13.18
CA TYR A 270 -11.52 11.29 12.11
C TYR A 270 -10.87 12.03 10.92
N TRP A 271 -9.71 11.59 10.49
CA TRP A 271 -8.93 12.18 9.40
C TRP A 271 -8.94 11.36 8.11
N GLY A 272 -9.54 10.17 8.13
CA GLY A 272 -9.71 9.34 6.95
C GLY A 272 -9.03 7.99 7.03
N SER A 273 -9.23 7.19 5.99
CA SER A 273 -8.56 5.91 5.77
C SER A 273 -7.14 6.14 5.29
N TYR A 274 -6.17 5.46 5.88
CA TYR A 274 -4.76 5.49 5.51
C TYR A 274 -4.23 4.07 5.34
N GLN A 275 -3.13 3.94 4.61
CA GLN A 275 -2.33 2.73 4.62
C GLN A 275 -1.09 2.98 5.48
N MET A 276 -0.98 2.24 6.58
CA MET A 276 0.21 2.27 7.44
C MET A 276 1.16 1.19 6.97
N CYS A 277 2.38 1.56 6.60
CA CYS A 277 3.38 0.63 6.11
C CYS A 277 4.73 0.83 6.80
N GLN A 278 5.52 -0.23 6.89
CA GLN A 278 6.89 -0.15 7.38
C GLN A 278 7.67 0.84 6.52
N LYS A 279 8.39 1.74 7.17
CA LYS A 279 9.23 2.71 6.46
C LYS A 279 10.51 2.03 5.96
N ILE A 280 10.92 2.35 4.75
CA ILE A 280 12.28 2.00 4.26
C ILE A 280 13.30 2.72 5.15
N ASP A 281 13.82 2.01 6.15
CA ASP A 281 14.73 2.56 7.15
C ASP A 281 15.46 1.43 7.88
N THR A 282 16.65 1.71 8.40
CA THR A 282 17.47 0.79 9.17
C THR A 282 17.07 0.73 10.63
N GLY A 283 17.55 -0.28 11.34
CA GLY A 283 17.35 -0.53 12.77
C GLY A 283 16.74 -1.88 13.06
N LYS A 284 17.00 -2.43 14.21
CA LYS A 284 16.80 -3.84 14.60
C LYS A 284 15.43 -4.45 14.27
N THR A 285 14.38 -3.63 14.18
CA THR A 285 13.01 -4.07 13.91
C THR A 285 12.37 -3.33 12.75
N ASN A 286 13.13 -2.52 12.03
CA ASN A 286 12.64 -1.81 10.85
C ASN A 286 12.87 -2.67 9.60
N LEU A 287 12.29 -2.26 8.48
CA LEU A 287 12.33 -3.00 7.23
C LEU A 287 13.74 -3.44 6.80
N LEU A 288 14.74 -2.58 6.98
CA LEU A 288 16.14 -2.83 6.63
C LEU A 288 16.96 -3.26 7.87
N SER A 289 16.45 -4.22 8.66
CA SER A 289 17.00 -4.58 9.97
C SER A 289 18.36 -5.28 9.91
N ASP A 290 18.69 -5.91 8.80
CA ASP A 290 19.97 -6.60 8.55
C ASP A 290 21.01 -5.71 7.85
N ILE A 291 20.65 -4.49 7.45
CA ILE A 291 21.59 -3.53 6.84
C ILE A 291 22.30 -2.72 7.91
N ASP A 292 23.63 -2.80 7.89
CA ASP A 292 24.48 -2.01 8.79
C ASP A 292 24.70 -0.59 8.24
N ASP A 293 23.93 0.36 8.76
CA ASP A 293 24.00 1.78 8.38
C ASP A 293 25.32 2.47 8.79
N LYS A 294 26.18 1.81 9.57
CA LYS A 294 27.50 2.27 9.98
C LYS A 294 28.65 1.45 9.43
N GLY A 295 28.36 0.41 8.68
CA GLY A 295 29.36 -0.48 8.09
C GLY A 295 30.36 0.20 7.16
N TYR A 296 30.11 1.46 6.78
CA TYR A 296 31.09 2.30 6.06
C TYR A 296 32.27 2.77 6.92
N LEU A 297 32.24 2.54 8.25
CA LEU A 297 33.34 2.84 9.18
C LEU A 297 33.91 1.53 9.75
N ASN A 298 35.24 1.42 9.79
CA ASN A 298 35.93 0.40 10.56
C ASN A 298 35.95 0.77 12.06
N ASP A 299 36.29 -0.18 12.93
CA ASP A 299 36.39 0.03 14.38
C ASP A 299 37.37 1.14 14.77
N ASP A 300 38.45 1.34 13.99
CA ASP A 300 39.40 2.44 14.17
C ASP A 300 38.87 3.79 13.63
N GLY A 301 37.66 3.78 13.09
CA GLY A 301 36.99 4.91 12.48
C GLY A 301 37.52 5.29 11.11
N SER A 302 38.39 4.51 10.47
CA SER A 302 38.71 4.68 9.05
C SER A 302 37.54 4.29 8.15
N ILE A 303 37.54 4.74 6.88
CA ILE A 303 36.48 4.38 5.93
C ILE A 303 36.67 2.95 5.47
N ASN A 304 35.63 2.14 5.64
CA ASN A 304 35.57 0.80 5.08
C ASN A 304 35.43 0.88 3.54
N LYS A 305 36.08 -0.03 2.84
CA LYS A 305 36.07 -0.08 1.37
C LYS A 305 34.98 -1.02 0.81
N ASN A 306 34.32 -1.76 1.70
CA ASN A 306 33.19 -2.61 1.34
C ASN A 306 32.14 -2.48 2.43
N PHE A 307 30.97 -1.98 2.09
CA PHE A 307 29.87 -1.81 3.03
C PHE A 307 28.51 -1.91 2.31
N GLU A 308 27.50 -2.22 3.06
CA GLU A 308 26.13 -2.32 2.60
C GLU A 308 25.50 -0.94 2.43
N PHE A 309 24.64 -0.81 1.44
CA PHE A 309 23.88 0.44 1.25
C PHE A 309 22.55 0.19 0.52
N VAL A 310 21.64 1.14 0.69
CA VAL A 310 20.40 1.23 -0.08
C VAL A 310 20.39 2.56 -0.83
N CYS A 311 20.08 2.50 -2.11
CA CYS A 311 19.97 3.69 -2.95
C CYS A 311 18.67 3.67 -3.77
N GLU A 312 18.27 4.86 -4.19
CA GLU A 312 17.06 5.09 -4.99
C GLU A 312 17.43 5.83 -6.27
N VAL A 313 16.93 5.35 -7.40
CA VAL A 313 16.85 6.17 -8.61
C VAL A 313 15.76 7.21 -8.35
N ASP A 314 16.14 8.49 -8.31
CA ASP A 314 15.26 9.57 -7.87
C ASP A 314 15.48 10.84 -8.69
N ALA A 315 14.73 11.00 -9.76
CA ALA A 315 14.81 12.20 -10.61
C ALA A 315 14.41 13.49 -9.87
N SER A 316 13.67 13.36 -8.75
CA SER A 316 13.22 14.49 -7.93
C SER A 316 14.25 14.94 -6.88
N ALA A 317 15.37 14.24 -6.74
CA ALA A 317 16.40 14.58 -5.76
C ALA A 317 16.90 16.02 -5.95
N THR A 318 17.08 16.72 -4.84
CA THR A 318 17.52 18.12 -4.75
C THR A 318 18.87 18.21 -4.05
N ASP A 319 19.45 19.39 -3.99
CA ASP A 319 20.73 19.62 -3.29
C ASP A 319 20.63 19.38 -1.77
N ASP A 320 19.40 19.33 -1.22
CA ASP A 320 19.15 19.00 0.19
C ASP A 320 19.21 17.48 0.45
N ASP A 321 19.18 16.65 -0.60
CA ASP A 321 19.24 15.20 -0.50
C ASP A 321 20.69 14.70 -0.60
N TYR A 322 21.00 13.60 0.10
CA TYR A 322 22.29 12.94 -0.03
C TYR A 322 22.34 12.13 -1.32
N HIS A 323 22.63 12.81 -2.43
CA HIS A 323 22.56 12.21 -3.76
C HIS A 323 23.83 12.48 -4.61
N PHE A 324 23.92 11.78 -5.75
CA PHE A 324 24.87 12.04 -6.81
C PHE A 324 24.23 11.83 -8.18
N THR A 325 24.85 12.38 -9.21
CA THR A 325 24.51 12.05 -10.60
C THR A 325 25.42 10.92 -11.09
N SER A 326 24.83 9.80 -11.53
CA SER A 326 25.54 8.67 -12.10
C SER A 326 26.17 9.02 -13.46
N SER A 327 27.05 8.16 -13.99
CA SER A 327 27.61 8.31 -15.32
C SER A 327 26.57 8.27 -16.44
N SER A 328 25.41 7.71 -16.16
CA SER A 328 24.25 7.66 -17.07
C SER A 328 23.41 8.94 -17.07
N GLY A 329 23.64 9.87 -16.14
CA GLY A 329 22.83 11.06 -15.95
C GLY A 329 21.65 10.86 -14.97
N ASN A 330 21.42 9.65 -14.45
CA ASN A 330 20.39 9.43 -13.44
C ASN A 330 20.85 10.02 -12.09
N LYS A 331 19.93 10.66 -11.37
CA LYS A 331 20.15 11.05 -9.99
C LYS A 331 19.89 9.87 -9.07
N ILE A 332 20.81 9.61 -8.17
CA ILE A 332 20.79 8.50 -7.24
C ILE A 332 20.88 9.05 -5.82
N THR A 333 19.83 8.85 -5.03
CA THR A 333 19.77 9.24 -3.62
C THR A 333 20.21 8.07 -2.74
N LEU A 334 21.12 8.30 -1.79
CA LEU A 334 21.46 7.31 -0.78
C LEU A 334 20.42 7.36 0.34
N LYS A 335 19.84 6.22 0.65
CA LYS A 335 18.87 6.05 1.75
C LYS A 335 19.53 5.53 3.01
N THR A 336 20.60 4.72 2.84
CA THR A 336 21.46 4.29 3.94
C THR A 336 22.85 3.91 3.39
N PRO A 337 23.93 4.36 4.05
CA PRO A 337 23.96 5.37 5.11
C PRO A 337 23.52 6.75 4.60
N GLU A 338 22.75 7.48 5.41
CA GLU A 338 22.34 8.87 5.14
C GLU A 338 23.30 9.80 5.88
N LEU A 339 24.15 10.54 5.15
CA LEU A 339 25.17 11.44 5.69
C LEU A 339 24.87 12.89 5.33
N ALA A 340 25.16 13.79 6.26
CA ALA A 340 25.09 15.23 6.05
C ALA A 340 26.46 15.81 5.62
N PRO A 341 26.48 16.95 4.93
CA PRO A 341 27.72 17.66 4.63
C PRO A 341 28.53 17.93 5.90
N GLY A 342 29.77 17.45 5.94
CA GLY A 342 30.66 17.55 7.10
C GLY A 342 30.76 16.27 7.93
N ASP A 343 29.89 15.29 7.72
CA ASP A 343 30.03 13.98 8.33
C ASP A 343 31.26 13.25 7.78
N LYS A 344 31.87 12.44 8.64
CA LYS A 344 33.02 11.64 8.27
C LYS A 344 32.63 10.64 7.18
N GLY A 345 33.39 10.63 6.07
CA GLY A 345 33.14 9.74 4.94
C GLY A 345 32.12 10.24 3.93
N TYR A 346 31.59 11.46 4.10
CA TYR A 346 30.54 11.99 3.19
C TYR A 346 30.88 11.85 1.70
N ASN A 347 32.08 12.26 1.30
CA ASN A 347 32.49 12.17 -0.11
C ASN A 347 32.93 10.75 -0.50
N GLU A 348 33.61 10.05 0.39
CA GLU A 348 34.12 8.69 0.16
C GLU A 348 32.97 7.70 -0.03
N VAL A 349 31.96 7.75 0.84
CA VAL A 349 30.75 6.93 0.72
C VAL A 349 30.02 7.24 -0.60
N LYS A 350 29.81 8.50 -0.91
CA LYS A 350 29.19 8.92 -2.18
C LYS A 350 29.94 8.40 -3.40
N ASN A 351 31.26 8.49 -3.40
CA ASN A 351 32.11 8.03 -4.51
C ASN A 351 32.08 6.50 -4.63
N TYR A 352 32.11 5.77 -3.51
CA TYR A 352 32.01 4.32 -3.50
C TYR A 352 30.67 3.85 -4.09
N VAL A 353 29.55 4.38 -3.58
CA VAL A 353 28.22 4.02 -4.08
C VAL A 353 28.08 4.36 -5.57
N LYS A 354 28.60 5.52 -6.00
CA LYS A 354 28.61 5.89 -7.40
C LYS A 354 29.41 4.90 -8.26
N GLU A 355 30.59 4.48 -7.83
CA GLU A 355 31.40 3.48 -8.54
C GLU A 355 30.64 2.16 -8.70
N LYS A 356 30.03 1.65 -7.62
CA LYS A 356 29.27 0.39 -7.65
C LYS A 356 28.03 0.50 -8.53
N PHE A 357 27.28 1.58 -8.38
CA PHE A 357 26.08 1.81 -9.19
C PHE A 357 26.41 1.96 -10.68
N ASP A 358 27.47 2.71 -11.04
CA ASP A 358 27.90 2.88 -12.43
C ASP A 358 28.37 1.54 -13.04
N ALA A 359 29.01 0.67 -12.26
CA ALA A 359 29.40 -0.68 -12.70
C ALA A 359 28.15 -1.56 -12.95
N PHE A 360 27.20 -1.58 -12.04
CA PHE A 360 25.91 -2.26 -12.20
C PHE A 360 25.13 -1.75 -13.41
N TYR A 361 25.01 -0.42 -13.55
CA TYR A 361 24.37 0.20 -14.71
C TYR A 361 24.99 -0.23 -16.04
N ASN A 362 26.32 -0.24 -16.11
CA ASN A 362 27.05 -0.67 -17.31
C ASN A 362 26.83 -2.17 -17.59
N ALA A 363 26.72 -3.02 -16.56
CA ALA A 363 26.41 -4.43 -16.70
C ALA A 363 24.99 -4.65 -17.25
N ILE A 364 23.98 -3.92 -16.74
CA ILE A 364 22.62 -3.98 -17.26
C ILE A 364 22.58 -3.62 -18.74
N LYS A 365 23.32 -2.59 -19.15
CA LYS A 365 23.37 -2.09 -20.54
C LYS A 365 24.17 -2.99 -21.48
N SER A 366 25.10 -3.79 -20.97
CA SER A 366 26.03 -4.57 -21.76
C SER A 366 25.36 -5.82 -22.38
N SER A 367 25.63 -6.06 -23.66
CA SER A 367 25.23 -7.32 -24.30
C SER A 367 26.17 -8.50 -23.94
N SER A 368 27.40 -8.22 -23.48
CA SER A 368 28.44 -9.20 -23.19
C SER A 368 28.65 -9.49 -21.70
N ALA A 369 28.40 -8.52 -20.80
CA ALA A 369 28.52 -8.75 -19.36
C ALA A 369 27.50 -9.77 -18.88
N ASN A 370 27.91 -10.57 -17.90
CA ASN A 370 26.99 -11.41 -17.13
C ASN A 370 26.46 -10.58 -15.96
N LEU A 371 25.15 -10.33 -15.92
CA LEU A 371 24.52 -9.54 -14.85
C LEU A 371 24.73 -10.18 -13.48
N ALA A 372 24.79 -11.52 -13.41
CA ALA A 372 24.99 -12.27 -12.16
C ALA A 372 26.31 -11.94 -11.44
N ASP A 373 27.30 -11.34 -12.13
CA ASP A 373 28.54 -10.89 -11.49
C ASP A 373 28.36 -9.60 -10.67
N TYR A 374 27.26 -8.85 -10.89
CA TYR A 374 26.98 -7.54 -10.31
C TYR A 374 25.71 -7.48 -9.49
N ALA A 375 24.75 -8.36 -9.75
CA ALA A 375 23.45 -8.33 -9.14
C ALA A 375 22.86 -9.73 -8.94
N ASP A 376 21.98 -9.86 -7.98
CA ASP A 376 21.07 -10.98 -7.87
C ASP A 376 20.04 -10.91 -9.00
N VAL A 377 20.14 -11.84 -9.95
CA VAL A 377 19.31 -11.81 -11.17
C VAL A 377 17.86 -12.07 -10.85
N ASP A 378 17.57 -12.88 -9.84
CA ASP A 378 16.19 -13.18 -9.41
C ASP A 378 15.50 -11.93 -8.92
N SER A 379 16.03 -11.25 -7.91
CA SER A 379 15.44 -10.02 -7.36
C SER A 379 15.35 -8.88 -8.38
N VAL A 380 16.35 -8.76 -9.28
CA VAL A 380 16.29 -7.78 -10.39
C VAL A 380 15.22 -8.15 -11.41
N THR A 381 14.96 -9.42 -11.62
CA THR A 381 13.84 -9.86 -12.48
C THR A 381 12.50 -9.61 -11.78
N LYS A 382 12.40 -9.87 -10.48
CA LYS A 382 11.18 -9.61 -9.68
C LYS A 382 10.84 -8.11 -9.64
N ILE A 383 11.81 -7.21 -9.41
CA ILE A 383 11.55 -5.76 -9.43
C ILE A 383 11.13 -5.28 -10.83
N TYR A 384 11.66 -5.89 -11.89
CA TYR A 384 11.18 -5.64 -13.25
C TYR A 384 9.74 -6.10 -13.43
N LEU A 385 9.42 -7.35 -13.05
CA LEU A 385 8.10 -7.93 -13.27
C LEU A 385 7.00 -7.21 -12.48
N ILE A 386 7.27 -6.78 -11.25
CA ILE A 386 6.28 -6.02 -10.47
C ILE A 386 6.02 -4.62 -11.05
N ASN A 387 7.06 -3.96 -11.58
CA ASN A 387 6.92 -2.69 -12.29
C ASN A 387 6.22 -2.87 -13.65
N GLU A 388 6.47 -3.97 -14.34
CA GLU A 388 5.81 -4.33 -15.59
C GLU A 388 4.34 -4.66 -15.35
N LEU A 389 4.03 -5.46 -14.33
CA LEU A 389 2.68 -5.81 -13.91
C LEU A 389 1.88 -4.57 -13.53
N GLY A 390 2.45 -3.70 -12.70
CA GLY A 390 1.82 -2.45 -12.28
C GLY A 390 1.66 -1.43 -13.39
N LYS A 391 2.44 -1.51 -14.47
CA LYS A 391 2.67 -0.38 -15.39
C LYS A 391 2.94 0.89 -14.60
N ASN A 392 3.85 0.80 -13.62
CA ASN A 392 4.12 1.89 -12.72
C ASN A 392 4.64 3.13 -13.49
N TRP A 393 3.95 4.27 -13.31
CA TRP A 393 4.29 5.55 -13.93
C TRP A 393 5.75 5.94 -13.70
N ASP A 394 6.24 5.76 -12.47
CA ASP A 394 7.56 6.19 -12.05
C ASP A 394 8.68 5.17 -12.33
N SER A 395 8.38 4.06 -13.02
CA SER A 395 9.34 3.00 -13.32
C SER A 395 10.66 3.54 -13.87
N GLY A 396 11.75 3.41 -13.08
CA GLY A 396 13.09 3.84 -13.44
C GLY A 396 13.32 5.34 -13.52
N VAL A 397 12.37 6.16 -13.01
CA VAL A 397 12.46 7.61 -12.90
C VAL A 397 12.60 8.02 -11.44
N SER A 398 11.72 7.53 -10.58
CA SER A 398 11.72 7.77 -9.14
C SER A 398 11.24 6.53 -8.40
N SER A 399 11.47 6.49 -7.10
CA SER A 399 11.00 5.40 -6.21
C SER A 399 11.42 3.98 -6.64
N LEU A 400 12.52 3.87 -7.40
CA LEU A 400 13.14 2.60 -7.76
C LEU A 400 14.36 2.35 -6.89
N TYR A 401 14.24 1.39 -5.98
CA TYR A 401 15.27 1.10 -4.98
C TYR A 401 16.14 -0.09 -5.36
N PHE A 402 17.39 -0.03 -4.93
CA PHE A 402 18.34 -1.12 -4.96
C PHE A 402 19.08 -1.21 -3.64
N THR A 403 19.21 -2.44 -3.14
CA THR A 403 20.04 -2.77 -1.99
C THR A 403 21.34 -3.40 -2.46
N TYR A 404 22.48 -2.98 -1.93
CA TYR A 404 23.79 -3.57 -2.20
C TYR A 404 24.31 -4.22 -0.93
N LYS A 405 24.48 -5.53 -0.96
CA LYS A 405 24.96 -6.34 0.15
C LYS A 405 25.62 -7.63 -0.34
N GLN A 406 26.17 -8.43 0.58
CA GLN A 406 26.64 -9.76 0.24
C GLN A 406 25.46 -10.73 0.04
N ASP A 407 25.59 -11.58 -0.97
CA ASP A 407 24.72 -12.76 -1.13
C ASP A 407 25.12 -13.89 -0.16
N GLU A 408 24.45 -15.03 -0.24
CA GLU A 408 24.73 -16.20 0.60
C GLU A 408 26.14 -16.80 0.39
N ASN A 409 26.78 -16.52 -0.73
CA ASN A 409 28.15 -16.96 -1.06
C ASN A 409 29.21 -15.95 -0.60
N GLY A 410 28.80 -14.79 -0.07
CA GLY A 410 29.67 -13.70 0.33
C GLY A 410 30.05 -12.75 -0.83
N ASP A 411 29.42 -12.88 -1.99
CA ASP A 411 29.65 -12.00 -3.13
C ASP A 411 28.81 -10.72 -3.04
N TRP A 412 29.41 -9.58 -3.28
CA TRP A 412 28.74 -8.29 -3.24
C TRP A 412 27.85 -8.09 -4.48
N LYS A 413 26.52 -7.94 -4.26
CA LYS A 413 25.51 -7.85 -5.32
C LYS A 413 24.52 -6.73 -5.08
N PHE A 414 23.97 -6.22 -6.18
CA PHE A 414 22.75 -5.42 -6.13
C PHE A 414 21.52 -6.33 -6.11
N PHE A 415 20.58 -6.04 -5.24
CA PHE A 415 19.26 -6.64 -5.18
C PHE A 415 18.20 -5.61 -5.58
N GLY A 416 17.24 -6.01 -6.41
CA GLY A 416 16.11 -5.16 -6.83
C GLY A 416 15.06 -5.06 -5.74
N SER A 417 15.23 -4.16 -4.77
CA SER A 417 14.38 -4.09 -3.56
C SER A 417 14.75 -2.86 -2.72
N PRO A 418 13.83 -2.35 -1.85
CA PRO A 418 12.40 -2.66 -1.72
C PRO A 418 11.54 -2.06 -2.85
N VAL A 419 10.27 -2.50 -2.93
CA VAL A 419 9.26 -1.87 -3.79
C VAL A 419 8.63 -0.67 -3.08
N TRP A 420 8.28 0.38 -3.86
CA TRP A 420 7.68 1.59 -3.29
C TRP A 420 6.93 2.40 -4.34
N ASP A 421 5.82 3.08 -3.92
CA ASP A 421 5.13 4.15 -4.66
C ASP A 421 4.38 3.67 -5.92
N TYR A 422 3.34 2.87 -5.70
CA TYR A 422 2.50 2.30 -6.76
C TYR A 422 1.10 2.92 -6.84
N ASP A 423 0.86 4.08 -6.25
CA ASP A 423 -0.44 4.76 -6.36
C ASP A 423 -0.77 5.17 -7.82
N ASN A 424 0.24 5.38 -8.65
CA ASN A 424 0.14 5.69 -10.08
C ASN A 424 0.32 4.45 -10.97
N SER A 425 -0.16 3.30 -10.52
CA SER A 425 -0.07 2.02 -11.22
C SER A 425 -1.46 1.42 -11.47
N LEU A 426 -1.52 0.19 -11.98
CA LEU A 426 -2.73 -0.60 -12.16
C LEU A 426 -3.86 0.20 -12.85
N GLY A 427 -3.52 0.86 -13.97
CA GLY A 427 -4.45 1.62 -14.80
C GLY A 427 -4.91 2.95 -14.21
N ASN A 428 -4.30 3.46 -13.13
CA ASN A 428 -4.74 4.68 -12.47
C ASN A 428 -4.41 5.96 -13.23
N ALA A 429 -3.30 6.03 -13.95
CA ALA A 429 -2.89 7.23 -14.67
C ALA A 429 -3.37 7.26 -16.12
N LYS A 430 -3.74 8.44 -16.63
CA LYS A 430 -3.92 8.67 -18.06
C LYS A 430 -2.58 8.77 -18.75
N GLY A 431 -2.48 8.19 -19.94
CA GLY A 431 -1.38 8.48 -20.84
C GLY A 431 -1.36 9.97 -21.20
N VAL A 432 -0.23 10.64 -20.98
CA VAL A 432 -0.03 12.02 -21.42
C VAL A 432 0.94 12.05 -22.59
N GLU A 433 0.54 12.74 -23.66
CA GLU A 433 1.31 12.78 -24.93
C GLU A 433 2.79 13.17 -24.75
N TRP A 434 3.09 14.03 -23.76
CA TRP A 434 4.45 14.47 -23.52
C TRP A 434 5.36 13.39 -22.93
N ASP A 435 4.79 12.38 -22.29
CA ASP A 435 5.52 11.32 -21.60
C ASP A 435 5.74 10.10 -22.50
N LEU A 436 4.76 9.77 -23.34
CA LEU A 436 4.78 8.58 -24.18
C LEU A 436 5.23 8.84 -25.61
N GLY A 437 5.15 10.11 -26.08
CA GLY A 437 5.43 10.45 -27.47
C GLY A 437 4.55 9.67 -28.44
N ASN A 438 4.99 9.54 -29.69
CA ASN A 438 4.27 8.82 -30.75
C ASN A 438 4.59 7.32 -30.78
N ILE A 439 4.74 6.66 -29.66
CA ILE A 439 5.08 5.23 -29.64
C ILE A 439 3.88 4.31 -29.91
N GLY A 440 2.67 4.88 -30.05
CA GLY A 440 1.46 4.09 -30.33
C GLY A 440 1.08 3.13 -29.20
N VAL A 441 1.73 3.22 -28.06
CA VAL A 441 1.35 2.51 -26.84
C VAL A 441 0.28 3.35 -26.20
N ASN A 442 -0.93 2.94 -26.36
CA ASN A 442 -2.02 3.48 -25.58
C ASN A 442 -1.80 2.98 -24.15
N ASP A 443 -0.90 3.73 -23.40
CA ASP A 443 -1.57 4.21 -22.28
C ASP A 443 -1.45 3.34 -21.06
N TYR A 444 -1.05 3.93 -20.00
CA TYR A 444 -1.12 3.47 -18.63
C TYR A 444 -2.47 2.85 -18.27
N GLU A 445 -3.54 3.33 -18.92
CA GLU A 445 -4.92 2.89 -18.71
C GLU A 445 -5.16 1.45 -19.17
N GLN A 446 -4.43 0.99 -20.22
CA GLN A 446 -4.66 -0.36 -20.77
C GLN A 446 -3.78 -1.40 -20.10
N TYR A 447 -4.37 -2.51 -19.71
CA TYR A 447 -3.63 -3.64 -19.15
C TYR A 447 -2.75 -4.38 -20.18
N SER A 448 -3.00 -4.28 -21.47
CA SER A 448 -2.19 -4.89 -22.54
C SER A 448 -0.95 -4.05 -22.90
N GLY A 449 0.01 -4.66 -23.58
CA GLY A 449 1.22 -4.03 -24.07
C GLY A 449 2.35 -3.97 -23.02
N TRP A 450 3.59 -4.17 -23.48
CA TRP A 450 4.78 -4.05 -22.65
C TRP A 450 4.99 -2.61 -22.22
N TRP A 451 5.30 -2.40 -20.93
CA TRP A 451 5.48 -1.07 -20.35
C TRP A 451 6.96 -0.67 -20.22
N CYS A 452 7.74 -1.42 -19.44
CA CYS A 452 9.13 -1.06 -19.12
C CYS A 452 10.03 -0.99 -20.37
N LYS A 453 9.80 -1.83 -21.36
CA LYS A 453 10.52 -1.82 -22.65
C LYS A 453 10.31 -0.53 -23.46
N TYR A 454 9.20 0.17 -23.20
CA TYR A 454 8.80 1.36 -23.96
C TYR A 454 8.78 2.63 -23.12
N LYS A 455 8.93 2.51 -21.82
CA LYS A 455 9.04 3.64 -20.89
C LYS A 455 10.06 4.63 -21.44
N ASP A 456 9.69 5.91 -21.48
CA ASP A 456 10.50 7.04 -21.94
C ASP A 456 10.94 7.03 -23.42
N LYS A 457 10.27 6.29 -24.27
CA LYS A 457 10.47 6.46 -25.74
C LYS A 457 9.79 7.72 -26.30
N GLY A 458 9.25 8.56 -25.44
CA GLY A 458 8.62 9.83 -25.79
C GLY A 458 9.57 10.97 -26.12
N LYS A 459 9.01 12.18 -26.24
CA LYS A 459 9.72 13.41 -26.64
C LYS A 459 10.92 13.78 -25.73
N ASN A 460 10.94 13.32 -24.50
CA ASN A 460 12.07 13.48 -23.58
C ASN A 460 13.00 12.28 -23.74
N SER A 461 13.92 12.40 -24.67
CA SER A 461 14.84 11.38 -25.16
C SER A 461 15.88 10.84 -24.16
N ASN A 462 15.68 10.97 -22.86
CA ASN A 462 16.47 10.29 -21.83
C ASN A 462 16.14 8.79 -21.72
N SER A 463 15.24 8.32 -22.57
CA SER A 463 14.74 6.95 -22.61
C SER A 463 15.81 5.86 -22.77
N THR A 464 16.93 6.18 -23.40
CA THR A 464 18.03 5.22 -23.55
C THR A 464 18.82 4.99 -22.27
N ASN A 465 18.57 5.78 -21.23
CA ASN A 465 19.29 5.74 -19.95
C ASN A 465 18.40 5.37 -18.78
N ASN A 466 17.09 5.15 -18.98
CA ASN A 466 16.18 4.70 -17.92
C ASN A 466 16.59 3.30 -17.47
N VAL A 467 16.83 3.16 -16.16
CA VAL A 467 17.35 1.92 -15.56
C VAL A 467 16.37 0.76 -15.77
N MET A 468 15.06 0.96 -15.56
CA MET A 468 14.07 -0.10 -15.74
C MET A 468 13.92 -0.52 -17.21
N ASN A 469 14.01 0.44 -18.13
CA ASN A 469 14.02 0.15 -19.57
C ASN A 469 15.22 -0.74 -19.97
N LEU A 470 16.39 -0.49 -19.38
CA LEU A 470 17.58 -1.31 -19.63
C LEU A 470 17.47 -2.70 -18.98
N ILE A 471 16.97 -2.80 -17.77
CA ILE A 471 16.70 -4.07 -17.08
C ILE A 471 15.76 -4.94 -17.92
N SER A 472 14.66 -4.39 -18.42
CA SER A 472 13.68 -5.13 -19.22
C SER A 472 14.22 -5.67 -20.56
N ARG A 473 15.39 -5.21 -20.99
CA ARG A 473 16.08 -5.64 -22.22
C ARG A 473 17.33 -6.47 -21.96
N ASN A 474 17.74 -6.61 -20.70
CA ASN A 474 18.91 -7.39 -20.37
C ASN A 474 18.66 -8.88 -20.62
N LYS A 475 19.60 -9.54 -21.27
CA LYS A 475 19.47 -10.96 -21.70
C LYS A 475 19.24 -11.92 -20.52
N ASN A 476 19.87 -11.66 -19.35
CA ASN A 476 19.70 -12.48 -18.16
C ASN A 476 18.28 -12.35 -17.60
N VAL A 477 17.75 -11.12 -17.55
CA VAL A 477 16.39 -10.82 -17.09
C VAL A 477 15.34 -11.39 -18.05
N ILE A 478 15.51 -11.18 -19.38
CA ILE A 478 14.58 -11.73 -20.39
C ILE A 478 14.50 -13.26 -20.29
N LYS A 479 15.65 -13.92 -20.06
CA LYS A 479 15.70 -15.37 -19.91
C LYS A 479 15.04 -15.85 -18.62
N ALA A 480 15.20 -15.12 -17.51
CA ALA A 480 14.65 -15.49 -16.20
C ALA A 480 13.15 -15.14 -16.05
N ALA A 481 12.68 -14.11 -16.75
CA ALA A 481 11.35 -13.56 -16.54
C ALA A 481 10.19 -14.57 -16.69
N PRO A 482 10.12 -15.44 -17.72
CA PRO A 482 9.06 -16.43 -17.82
C PRO A 482 9.04 -17.40 -16.65
N GLN A 483 10.22 -17.83 -16.20
CA GLN A 483 10.39 -18.72 -15.07
C GLN A 483 9.85 -18.11 -13.78
N VAL A 484 10.39 -16.95 -13.40
CA VAL A 484 9.97 -16.18 -12.21
C VAL A 484 8.49 -15.83 -12.28
N TRP A 485 7.97 -15.50 -13.47
CA TRP A 485 6.55 -15.21 -13.63
C TRP A 485 5.66 -16.41 -13.28
N PHE A 486 5.94 -17.57 -13.84
CA PHE A 486 5.08 -18.74 -13.65
C PHE A 486 5.32 -19.47 -12.34
N GLU A 487 6.52 -19.41 -11.77
CA GLU A 487 6.84 -20.11 -10.52
C GLU A 487 6.59 -19.27 -9.27
N ASP A 488 6.75 -17.93 -9.32
CA ASP A 488 6.55 -17.07 -8.17
C ASP A 488 5.26 -16.22 -8.30
N PHE A 489 5.13 -15.43 -9.38
CA PHE A 489 4.01 -14.49 -9.51
C PHE A 489 2.65 -15.15 -9.73
N VAL A 490 2.58 -16.17 -10.58
CA VAL A 490 1.30 -16.83 -10.89
C VAL A 490 0.67 -17.50 -9.67
N PRO A 491 1.39 -18.23 -8.80
CA PRO A 491 0.84 -18.76 -7.56
C PRO A 491 0.26 -17.67 -6.65
N ALA A 492 1.00 -16.58 -6.40
CA ALA A 492 0.54 -15.45 -5.60
C ALA A 492 -0.70 -14.78 -6.21
N LEU A 493 -0.72 -14.56 -7.52
CA LEU A 493 -1.87 -14.00 -8.23
C LEU A 493 -3.09 -14.93 -8.22
N LYS A 494 -2.90 -16.25 -8.24
CA LYS A 494 -4.00 -17.21 -8.05
C LYS A 494 -4.61 -17.09 -6.65
N THR A 495 -3.80 -16.87 -5.61
CA THR A 495 -4.30 -16.56 -4.25
C THR A 495 -5.12 -15.29 -4.25
N PHE A 496 -4.63 -14.21 -4.87
CA PHE A 496 -5.38 -12.96 -5.02
C PHE A 496 -6.73 -13.15 -5.75
N MET A 497 -6.79 -13.99 -6.78
CA MET A 497 -7.99 -14.29 -7.55
C MET A 497 -8.93 -15.31 -6.88
N SER A 498 -8.51 -15.96 -5.82
CA SER A 498 -9.35 -16.90 -5.04
C SER A 498 -10.34 -16.14 -4.15
N SER A 499 -11.00 -16.81 -3.23
CA SER A 499 -11.96 -16.19 -2.31
C SER A 499 -11.73 -16.67 -0.88
N GLY A 500 -11.84 -15.73 0.08
CA GLY A 500 -11.82 -16.01 1.50
C GLY A 500 -10.43 -16.31 2.08
N VAL A 501 -9.34 -16.10 1.34
CA VAL A 501 -7.97 -16.29 1.84
C VAL A 501 -7.52 -15.03 2.57
N SER A 502 -7.31 -15.15 3.88
CA SER A 502 -6.95 -14.06 4.81
C SER A 502 -5.69 -14.31 5.62
N GLU A 503 -4.93 -15.35 5.26
CA GLU A 503 -3.66 -15.72 5.90
C GLU A 503 -2.57 -15.83 4.84
N GLY A 504 -1.32 -15.54 5.22
CA GLY A 504 -0.17 -15.51 4.32
C GLY A 504 0.20 -14.09 3.89
N GLU A 505 1.15 -13.99 2.98
CA GLU A 505 1.75 -12.73 2.51
C GLU A 505 0.80 -11.95 1.61
N ILE A 506 -0.10 -12.62 0.88
CA ILE A 506 -1.11 -12.00 0.02
C ILE A 506 -2.49 -12.57 0.31
N TYR A 507 -3.51 -11.71 0.35
CA TYR A 507 -4.90 -12.09 0.56
C TYR A 507 -5.66 -12.18 -0.77
N SER A 508 -6.81 -12.86 -0.75
CA SER A 508 -7.75 -12.77 -1.86
C SER A 508 -8.40 -11.37 -1.95
N SER A 509 -8.78 -10.98 -3.17
CA SER A 509 -9.33 -9.65 -3.45
C SER A 509 -10.57 -9.33 -2.61
N ASP A 510 -11.46 -10.30 -2.37
CA ASP A 510 -12.65 -10.12 -1.55
C ASP A 510 -12.31 -9.85 -0.07
N VAL A 511 -11.23 -10.40 0.45
CA VAL A 511 -10.77 -10.14 1.83
C VAL A 511 -10.21 -8.72 1.96
N TYR A 512 -9.37 -8.25 1.04
CA TYR A 512 -8.93 -6.85 1.02
C TYR A 512 -10.11 -5.87 0.94
N TYR A 513 -11.09 -6.18 0.07
CA TYR A 513 -12.31 -5.40 -0.03
C TYR A 513 -13.07 -5.30 1.29
N ASN A 514 -13.21 -6.43 2.00
CA ASN A 514 -13.92 -6.48 3.28
C ASN A 514 -13.23 -5.65 4.36
N TYR A 515 -11.89 -5.67 4.42
CA TYR A 515 -11.14 -4.81 5.35
C TYR A 515 -11.25 -3.31 5.01
N LEU A 516 -11.48 -2.97 3.75
CA LEU A 516 -11.39 -1.59 3.30
C LEU A 516 -12.75 -0.91 3.13
N LYS A 517 -13.83 -1.66 2.83
CA LYS A 517 -15.13 -1.10 2.41
C LYS A 517 -15.68 -0.05 3.38
N GLY A 518 -15.82 -0.38 4.65
CA GLY A 518 -16.38 0.55 5.64
C GLY A 518 -15.48 1.77 5.87
N SER A 519 -14.16 1.55 5.92
CA SER A 519 -13.16 2.61 6.02
C SER A 519 -13.21 3.56 4.81
N ALA A 520 -13.32 3.02 3.60
CA ALA A 520 -13.45 3.79 2.37
C ALA A 520 -14.76 4.60 2.33
N GLU A 521 -15.89 3.99 2.72
CA GLU A 521 -17.17 4.71 2.81
C GLU A 521 -17.08 5.90 3.78
N MET A 522 -16.46 5.72 4.95
CA MET A 522 -16.20 6.79 5.91
C MET A 522 -15.26 7.85 5.32
N ASN A 523 -14.16 7.43 4.68
CA ASN A 523 -13.18 8.31 4.06
C ASN A 523 -13.83 9.26 3.05
N TYR A 524 -14.58 8.72 2.12
CA TYR A 524 -15.25 9.55 1.10
C TYR A 524 -16.41 10.34 1.66
N LYS A 525 -17.10 9.82 2.67
CA LYS A 525 -18.16 10.56 3.34
C LYS A 525 -17.65 11.73 4.15
N SER A 526 -16.49 11.63 4.78
CA SER A 526 -15.90 12.72 5.57
C SER A 526 -15.47 13.91 4.72
N GLY A 527 -15.33 13.75 3.41
CA GLY A 527 -15.02 14.84 2.47
C GLY A 527 -13.84 14.59 1.54
N TRP A 528 -13.16 13.45 1.66
CA TRP A 528 -12.10 13.09 0.73
C TRP A 528 -12.70 12.59 -0.60
N LEU A 529 -12.21 13.13 -1.72
CA LEU A 529 -12.83 12.90 -3.02
C LEU A 529 -12.40 11.57 -3.64
N LEU A 530 -13.31 10.95 -4.41
CA LEU A 530 -12.98 9.93 -5.38
C LEU A 530 -12.39 10.58 -6.63
N ASN A 531 -11.36 9.94 -7.20
CA ASN A 531 -10.78 10.33 -8.49
C ASN A 531 -10.30 11.79 -8.54
N THR A 532 -9.31 12.10 -7.73
CA THR A 532 -8.78 13.46 -7.58
C THR A 532 -7.64 13.75 -8.54
N GLY A 533 -7.94 14.25 -9.70
CA GLY A 533 -6.95 14.76 -10.65
C GLY A 533 -7.34 14.58 -12.11
N SER A 534 -7.02 15.55 -12.94
CA SER A 534 -7.32 15.53 -14.38
C SER A 534 -6.52 14.46 -15.16
N TRP A 535 -5.49 13.91 -14.54
CA TRP A 535 -4.60 12.90 -15.11
C TRP A 535 -4.96 11.46 -14.68
N ILE A 536 -5.98 11.29 -13.82
CA ILE A 536 -6.49 9.98 -13.44
C ILE A 536 -7.36 9.41 -14.58
N ALA A 537 -7.19 8.11 -14.84
CA ALA A 537 -7.91 7.41 -15.91
C ALA A 537 -9.42 7.30 -15.66
N ASP A 538 -10.17 7.01 -16.71
CA ASP A 538 -11.60 6.71 -16.59
C ASP A 538 -11.81 5.25 -16.18
N HIS A 539 -12.11 5.03 -14.91
CA HIS A 539 -12.35 3.72 -14.33
C HIS A 539 -13.82 3.27 -14.45
N SER A 540 -14.51 3.63 -15.54
CA SER A 540 -15.93 3.32 -15.71
C SER A 540 -16.20 1.99 -16.42
N LYS A 541 -15.22 1.48 -17.18
CA LYS A 541 -15.38 0.25 -17.97
C LYS A 541 -14.04 -0.42 -18.29
N LEU A 542 -14.05 -1.75 -18.42
CA LEU A 542 -12.91 -2.56 -18.81
C LEU A 542 -13.36 -3.80 -19.60
N ASN A 543 -12.66 -4.15 -20.67
CA ASN A 543 -12.79 -5.46 -21.29
C ASN A 543 -11.89 -6.44 -20.54
N VAL A 544 -12.46 -7.20 -19.62
CA VAL A 544 -11.70 -8.10 -18.73
C VAL A 544 -11.07 -9.22 -19.56
N ALA A 545 -9.80 -9.51 -19.27
CA ALA A 545 -9.07 -10.63 -19.84
C ALA A 545 -8.86 -11.74 -18.82
N THR A 546 -8.79 -12.97 -19.32
CA THR A 546 -8.49 -14.17 -18.54
C THR A 546 -7.42 -15.00 -19.23
N PHE A 547 -6.64 -15.72 -18.44
CA PHE A 547 -5.71 -16.73 -18.93
C PHE A 547 -6.02 -18.06 -18.24
N ASP A 548 -6.30 -19.06 -19.02
CA ASP A 548 -6.47 -20.42 -18.51
C ASP A 548 -5.10 -21.08 -18.39
N TYR A 549 -4.61 -21.19 -17.17
CA TYR A 549 -3.30 -21.77 -16.88
C TYR A 549 -3.22 -23.27 -17.17
N SER A 550 -4.36 -23.93 -17.36
CA SER A 550 -4.39 -25.36 -17.73
C SER A 550 -4.24 -25.57 -19.23
N THR A 551 -4.79 -24.67 -20.04
CA THR A 551 -4.80 -24.80 -21.51
C THR A 551 -3.87 -23.80 -22.22
N GLY A 552 -3.30 -22.84 -21.48
CA GLY A 552 -2.54 -21.74 -22.08
C GLY A 552 -3.40 -20.77 -22.91
N LYS A 553 -4.73 -20.80 -22.73
CA LYS A 553 -5.66 -20.00 -23.55
C LYS A 553 -5.89 -18.62 -22.95
N TYR A 554 -5.55 -17.60 -23.72
CA TYR A 554 -5.89 -16.21 -23.42
C TYR A 554 -7.21 -15.82 -24.05
N THR A 555 -8.07 -15.13 -23.28
CA THR A 555 -9.38 -14.69 -23.74
C THR A 555 -9.66 -13.27 -23.25
N VAL A 556 -10.22 -12.43 -24.11
CA VAL A 556 -10.69 -11.08 -23.77
C VAL A 556 -12.20 -11.02 -23.94
N SER A 557 -12.91 -10.49 -22.95
CA SER A 557 -14.35 -10.29 -23.03
C SER A 557 -14.72 -9.34 -24.17
N ASN A 558 -15.67 -9.73 -25.01
CA ASN A 558 -16.21 -8.89 -26.07
C ASN A 558 -17.14 -7.78 -25.54
N THR A 559 -17.57 -7.89 -24.29
CA THR A 559 -18.44 -6.90 -23.63
C THR A 559 -17.68 -6.30 -22.45
N ALA A 560 -17.56 -4.98 -22.43
CA ALA A 560 -16.91 -4.29 -21.34
C ALA A 560 -17.75 -4.40 -20.05
N THR A 561 -17.10 -4.81 -18.97
CA THR A 561 -17.63 -4.68 -17.61
C THR A 561 -17.75 -3.19 -17.27
N LYS A 562 -18.87 -2.79 -16.66
CA LYS A 562 -19.13 -1.41 -16.24
C LYS A 562 -18.98 -1.31 -14.72
N TYR A 563 -18.31 -0.26 -14.29
CA TYR A 563 -18.07 0.02 -12.89
C TYR A 563 -18.76 1.30 -12.46
N SER A 564 -19.40 1.27 -11.30
CA SER A 564 -20.07 2.44 -10.72
C SER A 564 -19.04 3.50 -10.25
N ASN A 565 -19.48 4.75 -10.24
CA ASN A 565 -18.63 5.84 -9.74
C ASN A 565 -18.74 5.98 -8.21
N ASN A 566 -18.47 4.89 -7.49
CA ASN A 566 -18.34 4.82 -6.05
C ASN A 566 -17.14 3.94 -5.71
N PHE A 567 -16.85 3.76 -4.43
CA PHE A 567 -15.71 2.94 -3.99
C PHE A 567 -15.77 1.52 -4.57
N ASP A 568 -16.92 0.85 -4.49
CA ASP A 568 -17.07 -0.53 -4.98
C ASP A 568 -16.64 -0.67 -6.43
N GLY A 569 -17.10 0.26 -7.28
CA GLY A 569 -16.73 0.26 -8.70
C GLY A 569 -15.25 0.53 -8.93
N LYS A 570 -14.64 1.44 -8.16
CA LYS A 570 -13.21 1.78 -8.29
C LYS A 570 -12.32 0.65 -7.81
N TYR A 571 -12.68 0.01 -6.71
CA TYR A 571 -11.99 -1.16 -6.20
C TYR A 571 -12.04 -2.32 -7.20
N ASN A 572 -13.24 -2.68 -7.65
CA ASN A 572 -13.42 -3.78 -8.60
C ASN A 572 -12.72 -3.52 -9.94
N TYR A 573 -12.72 -2.28 -10.42
CA TYR A 573 -11.93 -1.91 -11.59
C TYR A 573 -10.43 -2.18 -11.38
N CYS A 574 -9.87 -1.79 -10.24
CA CYS A 574 -8.46 -2.00 -9.93
C CYS A 574 -8.12 -3.50 -9.87
N ALA A 575 -8.94 -4.32 -9.20
CA ALA A 575 -8.75 -5.76 -9.12
C ALA A 575 -8.85 -6.45 -10.48
N ASP A 576 -9.88 -6.12 -11.28
CA ASP A 576 -10.09 -6.67 -12.61
C ASP A 576 -8.99 -6.22 -13.59
N TRP A 577 -8.46 -5.00 -13.42
CA TRP A 577 -7.33 -4.53 -14.20
C TRP A 577 -6.06 -5.34 -13.88
N LEU A 578 -5.75 -5.56 -12.60
CA LEU A 578 -4.61 -6.35 -12.16
C LEU A 578 -4.69 -7.79 -12.72
N THR A 579 -5.83 -8.44 -12.59
CA THR A 579 -6.02 -9.82 -13.06
C THR A 579 -5.99 -9.91 -14.59
N SER A 580 -6.55 -8.92 -15.31
CA SER A 580 -6.46 -8.84 -16.77
C SER A 580 -5.03 -8.59 -17.24
N ARG A 581 -4.26 -7.77 -16.50
CA ARG A 581 -2.85 -7.55 -16.77
C ARG A 581 -2.03 -8.81 -16.57
N ALA A 582 -2.28 -9.54 -15.49
CA ALA A 582 -1.65 -10.83 -15.22
C ALA A 582 -1.96 -11.85 -16.32
N ALA A 583 -3.21 -11.90 -16.80
CA ALA A 583 -3.60 -12.75 -17.92
C ALA A 583 -2.84 -12.40 -19.20
N TRP A 584 -2.69 -11.11 -19.49
CA TRP A 584 -1.95 -10.66 -20.66
C TRP A 584 -0.46 -11.02 -20.57
N LEU A 585 0.18 -10.76 -19.43
CA LEU A 585 1.60 -11.11 -19.22
C LEU A 585 1.83 -12.62 -19.28
N SER A 586 0.91 -13.41 -18.73
CA SER A 586 0.96 -14.87 -18.83
C SER A 586 0.92 -15.33 -20.29
N ASN A 587 0.03 -14.75 -21.12
CA ASN A 587 -0.01 -15.05 -22.55
C ASN A 587 1.29 -14.70 -23.27
N GLU A 588 1.90 -13.55 -22.95
CA GLU A 588 3.12 -13.11 -23.60
C GLU A 588 4.36 -13.95 -23.24
N MET A 589 4.37 -14.55 -22.04
CA MET A 589 5.52 -15.31 -21.54
C MET A 589 5.32 -16.84 -21.61
N TYR A 590 4.12 -17.31 -21.93
CA TYR A 590 3.80 -18.74 -21.88
C TYR A 590 4.65 -19.61 -22.81
N ALA A 591 4.94 -19.10 -24.00
CA ALA A 591 5.72 -19.86 -25.01
C ALA A 591 7.21 -20.00 -24.63
N ASP A 592 7.73 -19.09 -23.79
CA ASP A 592 9.13 -19.05 -23.38
C ASP A 592 9.34 -19.66 -21.98
N TYR A 593 8.26 -20.16 -21.35
CA TYR A 593 8.34 -20.76 -20.03
C TYR A 593 8.81 -22.23 -20.11
N GLU A 594 9.89 -22.52 -19.40
CA GLU A 594 10.43 -23.86 -19.19
C GLU A 594 10.54 -24.10 -17.68
N PRO A 595 9.78 -25.06 -17.09
CA PRO A 595 9.80 -25.32 -15.64
C PRO A 595 11.22 -25.65 -15.11
N SER A 596 11.58 -25.09 -13.93
CA SER A 596 12.86 -25.35 -13.26
C SER A 596 13.05 -26.80 -12.87
N ASN A 597 11.96 -27.45 -12.50
CA ASN A 597 11.91 -28.88 -12.19
C ASN A 597 11.00 -29.55 -13.21
N PRO A 598 11.54 -29.99 -14.38
CA PRO A 598 10.73 -30.71 -15.33
C PRO A 598 10.16 -31.96 -14.65
N ARG A 599 8.84 -32.12 -14.76
CA ARG A 599 8.16 -33.29 -14.25
C ARG A 599 8.74 -34.57 -14.84
N ILE A 600 8.56 -35.64 -14.10
CA ILE A 600 8.68 -36.97 -14.67
C ILE A 600 7.77 -37.03 -15.90
N GLU A 601 8.27 -37.54 -17.01
CA GLU A 601 7.49 -37.65 -18.23
C GLU A 601 6.20 -38.43 -17.95
N ASN A 602 5.05 -37.83 -18.30
CA ASN A 602 3.70 -38.35 -18.06
C ASN A 602 3.21 -38.38 -16.59
N ASP A 603 3.90 -37.77 -15.66
CA ASP A 603 3.39 -37.48 -14.31
C ASP A 603 2.42 -36.29 -14.40
N LEU A 604 1.15 -36.58 -14.63
CA LEU A 604 0.13 -35.57 -14.91
C LEU A 604 -0.41 -34.89 -13.65
N ASN A 605 -0.35 -35.58 -12.51
CA ASN A 605 -0.84 -35.08 -11.23
C ASN A 605 0.25 -34.38 -10.40
N ASN A 606 1.51 -34.41 -10.85
CA ASN A 606 2.68 -33.79 -10.23
C ASN A 606 2.98 -34.29 -8.79
N ASP A 607 2.78 -35.58 -8.54
CA ASP A 607 3.13 -36.16 -7.24
C ASP A 607 4.54 -36.80 -7.22
N GLY A 608 5.29 -36.70 -8.31
CA GLY A 608 6.63 -37.21 -8.48
C GLY A 608 6.70 -38.72 -8.75
N ILE A 609 5.58 -39.35 -9.06
CA ILE A 609 5.49 -40.79 -9.34
C ILE A 609 4.59 -41.03 -10.56
N LEU A 610 5.13 -41.63 -11.60
CA LEU A 610 4.30 -42.06 -12.74
C LEU A 610 3.54 -43.34 -12.38
N ASP A 611 2.22 -43.24 -12.11
CA ASP A 611 1.38 -44.40 -11.77
C ASP A 611 -0.10 -44.20 -12.21
N VAL A 612 -0.98 -45.12 -11.75
CA VAL A 612 -2.41 -45.08 -12.13
C VAL A 612 -3.15 -43.83 -11.72
N ARG A 613 -2.61 -43.02 -10.81
CA ARG A 613 -3.18 -41.75 -10.37
C ARG A 613 -3.09 -40.72 -11.49
N ASP A 614 -2.05 -40.78 -12.34
CA ASP A 614 -1.90 -39.91 -13.51
C ASP A 614 -2.96 -40.22 -14.56
N ALA A 615 -3.19 -41.51 -14.82
CA ALA A 615 -4.27 -41.93 -15.73
C ALA A 615 -5.65 -41.51 -15.18
N THR A 616 -5.83 -41.52 -13.84
CA THR A 616 -7.05 -41.03 -13.20
C THR A 616 -7.17 -39.51 -13.33
N ALA A 617 -6.08 -38.77 -13.14
CA ALA A 617 -6.07 -37.32 -13.32
C ALA A 617 -6.43 -36.92 -14.74
N LEU A 618 -5.90 -37.62 -15.75
CA LEU A 618 -6.25 -37.41 -17.15
C LEU A 618 -7.73 -37.73 -17.46
N GLN A 619 -8.24 -38.81 -16.89
CA GLN A 619 -9.67 -39.15 -17.04
C GLN A 619 -10.58 -38.07 -16.46
N LEU A 620 -10.26 -37.56 -15.26
CA LEU A 620 -11.04 -36.50 -14.63
C LEU A 620 -10.95 -35.19 -15.40
N TYR A 621 -9.78 -34.89 -15.98
CA TYR A 621 -9.57 -33.72 -16.82
C TYR A 621 -10.43 -33.80 -18.10
N ILE A 622 -10.41 -34.93 -18.82
CA ILE A 622 -11.24 -35.16 -20.05
C ILE A 622 -12.73 -35.10 -19.71
N ALA A 623 -13.12 -35.58 -18.51
CA ALA A 623 -14.51 -35.51 -18.03
C ALA A 623 -14.92 -34.14 -17.50
N GLU A 624 -14.07 -33.12 -17.62
CA GLU A 624 -14.27 -31.76 -17.06
C GLU A 624 -14.57 -31.73 -15.54
N SER A 625 -14.16 -32.79 -14.84
CA SER A 625 -14.39 -32.97 -13.40
C SER A 625 -13.19 -32.53 -12.51
N ALA A 626 -12.03 -32.33 -13.12
CA ALA A 626 -10.82 -31.80 -12.49
C ALA A 626 -9.97 -31.03 -13.50
N THR A 627 -9.02 -30.23 -13.03
CA THR A 627 -8.04 -29.51 -13.85
C THR A 627 -6.65 -30.14 -13.70
N LEU A 628 -5.87 -30.16 -14.76
CA LEU A 628 -4.44 -30.34 -14.73
C LEU A 628 -3.77 -28.97 -14.70
N ASP A 629 -2.57 -28.87 -14.19
CA ASP A 629 -1.77 -27.67 -14.34
C ASP A 629 -1.16 -27.56 -15.75
N ILE A 630 -0.45 -26.45 -16.02
CA ILE A 630 0.10 -26.15 -17.35
C ILE A 630 0.94 -27.30 -17.91
N GLU A 631 1.82 -27.88 -17.10
CA GLU A 631 2.73 -28.94 -17.53
C GLU A 631 1.98 -30.27 -17.72
N GLY A 632 1.04 -30.58 -16.84
CA GLY A 632 0.15 -31.73 -16.99
C GLY A 632 -0.62 -31.69 -18.31
N VAL A 633 -1.15 -30.52 -18.68
CA VAL A 633 -1.86 -30.36 -19.96
C VAL A 633 -0.94 -30.48 -21.15
N LYS A 634 0.28 -29.91 -21.11
CA LYS A 634 1.28 -30.07 -22.19
C LYS A 634 1.65 -31.54 -22.44
N MET A 635 1.65 -32.34 -21.39
CA MET A 635 1.97 -33.78 -21.45
C MET A 635 0.74 -34.68 -21.72
N ALA A 636 -0.46 -34.13 -21.62
CA ALA A 636 -1.71 -34.91 -21.68
C ALA A 636 -2.01 -35.55 -23.04
N ASP A 637 -1.47 -35.03 -24.15
CA ASP A 637 -1.49 -35.63 -25.47
C ASP A 637 -0.39 -36.72 -25.56
N ILE A 638 -0.65 -37.84 -24.92
CA ILE A 638 0.30 -38.97 -24.77
C ILE A 638 0.63 -39.62 -26.11
N ASN A 639 -0.37 -39.75 -26.95
CA ASN A 639 -0.26 -40.40 -28.27
C ASN A 639 0.23 -39.44 -29.36
N LYS A 640 0.34 -38.13 -29.06
CA LYS A 640 0.80 -37.06 -29.96
C LYS A 640 0.00 -36.87 -31.23
N ASP A 641 -1.34 -37.12 -31.16
CA ASP A 641 -2.26 -36.93 -32.30
C ASP A 641 -2.86 -35.51 -32.33
N GLY A 642 -2.57 -34.64 -31.35
CA GLY A 642 -3.03 -33.27 -31.24
C GLY A 642 -4.41 -33.13 -30.59
N ILE A 643 -4.97 -34.21 -30.03
CA ILE A 643 -6.29 -34.24 -29.39
C ILE A 643 -6.17 -34.94 -28.03
N ILE A 644 -6.45 -34.26 -26.94
CA ILE A 644 -6.49 -34.88 -25.61
C ILE A 644 -7.84 -35.58 -25.42
N ASP A 645 -7.86 -36.92 -25.47
CA ASP A 645 -9.06 -37.72 -25.28
C ASP A 645 -8.77 -39.10 -24.62
N VAL A 646 -9.77 -39.96 -24.58
CA VAL A 646 -9.66 -41.29 -23.92
C VAL A 646 -8.58 -42.20 -24.52
N ARG A 647 -8.08 -41.92 -25.70
CA ARG A 647 -6.99 -42.65 -26.35
C ARG A 647 -5.66 -42.37 -25.62
N ASP A 648 -5.50 -41.15 -25.12
CA ASP A 648 -4.32 -40.76 -24.31
C ASP A 648 -4.31 -41.46 -22.96
N VAL A 649 -5.48 -41.59 -22.33
CA VAL A 649 -5.61 -42.40 -21.11
C VAL A 649 -5.15 -43.84 -21.35
N THR A 650 -5.56 -44.42 -22.48
CA THR A 650 -5.15 -45.77 -22.84
C THR A 650 -3.66 -45.87 -23.12
N ALA A 651 -3.08 -44.88 -23.80
CA ALA A 651 -1.65 -44.82 -24.06
C ALA A 651 -0.85 -44.67 -22.74
N LEU A 652 -1.32 -43.81 -21.85
CA LEU A 652 -0.70 -43.62 -20.53
C LEU A 652 -0.74 -44.90 -19.67
N GLN A 653 -1.88 -45.57 -19.64
CA GLN A 653 -2.02 -46.84 -18.95
C GLN A 653 -1.07 -47.92 -19.50
N GLN A 654 -0.81 -47.94 -20.78
CA GLN A 654 0.17 -48.85 -21.40
C GLN A 654 1.60 -48.52 -21.02
N ILE A 655 1.94 -47.24 -20.87
CA ILE A 655 3.25 -46.79 -20.39
C ILE A 655 3.44 -47.18 -18.92
N ILE A 656 2.44 -46.96 -18.06
CA ILE A 656 2.47 -47.28 -16.64
C ILE A 656 2.59 -48.82 -16.41
N ALA A 657 2.07 -49.61 -17.31
CA ALA A 657 2.10 -51.09 -17.19
C ALA A 657 3.42 -51.75 -17.66
N GLN A 658 4.34 -51.00 -18.27
CA GLN A 658 5.69 -51.44 -18.68
C GLN A 658 6.70 -51.31 -17.57
#